data_583b4aa13606bd4b5b7677bd16842574
#
_entry.id   583b4aa13606bd4b5b7677bd16842574
#
_cell.length_a   1.000
_cell.length_b   1.000
_cell.length_c   1.000
_cell.angle_alpha   90.00
_cell.angle_beta   90.00
_cell.angle_gamma   90.00
#
_symmetry.space_group_name_H-M   'P 1'
#
loop_
_entity.id
_entity.type
_entity.pdbx_description
1 polymer ?
#
loop_
_entity_poly.entity_id
_entity_poly.type
_entity_poly.pdbx_seq_one_letter_code
_entity_poly.pdbx_strand_id
1 'polypeptide(L)'
;PHTFWYFMPVPSAILRRRLAAITLGVATTAIPALAQHKLGPQQTSFKAPTIAAASEEAERAIKRFTYPAGWKAELWAAEPDVAHGVAFDVADDGRVFVAESFRAWRGVPDIRGIMDWLDEDLACKSVDDRLAMMRRHLKPDQMAGYYTNTERIRLLRDTRGAGKATVSTVFAENFATPLDGVAAGVLARGQDVFFANIPNVWRLRDADGDGVADERRSISYGHGIRVGFLGHDLHGLVFGPDGRLYFSIGDRASMIQTEGHTVGTPDSGAVFRCEPDGSHLEMVYQGLRNPQDLVFDAWGNLFTGDNNSDGGDQARWTWLVEGGDSGWRIGWQFLEGRSAPNPRGPWNSEKMWHPQNDAQPAYLTPPIKNISSGPSGVSHYEGTGSGPEWNDTFTLCDFRGSSSGSGLWKFKHKAKGAGFEIVDDQKFIWSVNATDGHWGPDGSFWVLDWFDGWEPVGKGRIYRFSDPRHSQSELVRETKAILAEGFAKRSVGDLSKWLNHANYRVRLGAQFELAARQDDKALLKAALSAKTLHARIHGIWGVGQVARAQRNTGVSGARVDSLERLIPLLADTDAKVRAVAATVLGDARYGRSYEALIRLTRDSDPHTRALGTIALGKLGRRESIPTVFDLLADNADKDPYLRHAAVTALLGANDIDALVNHVRHANASVRMGILLAMRKLERNEIAAFLADTSPAIVTEAARAINDQPIPGAMEAMARLIERPGLTEAPLLRRVLNANYRFGTEATARALASYSTREDAPVNFRVEAIDALTEWPANSGRDRITGLWRPTAFARSEKVPGEALKPLAKGLLASAPAPVRAATARAAGTLKLAEASPALAALIIQGAADGAARSDALRSLSLLQTPEYAAALAAARDDKDEKVRSLATQLAVEVPPIAARNGGSGGNSGGGGSTGPLEKALASGSLTEKQSALSTLASVKGADADALLKHWLDGVLAGTVAAELELDVLEAAGQREPLKPLLAQYKSRLDAKNPSAAWKACLVGG
;
A
#
# COMPACT_ATOMS: atom_id res chain seq x y z
N PRO A 1 -19.33 12.18 3.53
CA PRO A 1 -18.93 11.34 4.62
C PRO A 1 -19.81 10.13 4.67
N HIS A 2 -19.58 9.05 3.97
CA HIS A 2 -20.25 7.77 4.18
C HIS A 2 -19.55 6.69 3.38
N THR A 3 -18.74 5.91 4.05
CA THR A 3 -18.23 4.65 3.54
C THR A 3 -19.19 3.58 4.01
N PHE A 4 -20.13 3.14 3.18
CA PHE A 4 -21.05 2.06 3.53
C PHE A 4 -20.68 0.76 2.83
N TRP A 5 -20.48 -0.24 3.64
CA TRP A 5 -20.46 -1.64 3.27
C TRP A 5 -21.87 -2.11 2.95
N TYR A 6 -22.07 -2.67 1.79
CA TYR A 6 -23.37 -3.16 1.37
C TYR A 6 -23.69 -4.53 1.94
N PHE A 7 -24.62 -4.55 2.83
CA PHE A 7 -25.54 -5.64 3.00
C PHE A 7 -26.91 -5.04 3.24
N MET A 8 -27.85 -5.10 2.29
CA MET A 8 -29.26 -5.38 2.53
C MET A 8 -30.21 -4.94 1.42
N PRO A 9 -31.28 -5.68 1.20
CA PRO A 9 -32.55 -5.13 0.78
C PRO A 9 -33.50 -4.98 1.98
N VAL A 10 -34.17 -3.83 2.05
CA VAL A 10 -35.24 -3.52 3.01
C VAL A 10 -36.55 -4.25 2.59
N PRO A 11 -37.32 -4.84 3.49
CA PRO A 11 -38.65 -5.38 3.17
C PRO A 11 -39.68 -4.26 3.04
N SER A 12 -40.37 -4.22 1.90
CA SER A 12 -41.55 -3.39 1.68
C SER A 12 -42.77 -4.02 2.33
N ALA A 13 -43.38 -3.32 3.29
CA ALA A 13 -44.79 -3.50 3.61
C ALA A 13 -45.41 -2.15 3.98
N ILE A 14 -46.62 -1.95 3.41
CA ILE A 14 -47.59 -0.90 3.70
C ILE A 14 -47.55 0.33 2.76
N LEU A 15 -48.27 0.30 1.65
CA LEU A 15 -49.44 1.14 1.44
C LEU A 15 -50.22 0.69 0.19
N ARG A 16 -51.32 0.00 0.37
CA ARG A 16 -52.38 -0.15 -0.66
C ARG A 16 -53.28 1.06 -0.60
N ARG A 17 -53.49 1.72 -1.72
CA ARG A 17 -54.77 2.17 -2.35
C ARG A 17 -54.59 3.40 -3.24
N ARG A 18 -54.69 3.22 -4.57
CA ARG A 18 -55.69 3.78 -5.47
C ARG A 18 -55.36 3.40 -6.89
N LEU A 19 -56.29 2.67 -7.53
CA LEU A 19 -56.33 2.42 -8.96
C LEU A 19 -56.70 3.70 -9.71
N ALA A 20 -56.03 3.97 -10.79
CA ALA A 20 -56.59 4.56 -12.00
C ALA A 20 -55.78 4.04 -13.20
N ALA A 21 -56.51 3.52 -14.18
CA ALA A 21 -56.02 2.93 -15.40
C ALA A 21 -55.31 3.95 -16.33
N ILE A 22 -54.17 3.60 -16.90
CA ILE A 22 -53.68 4.18 -18.18
C ILE A 22 -52.81 3.09 -18.87
N THR A 23 -53.33 2.73 -20.05
CA THR A 23 -52.67 2.23 -21.29
C THR A 23 -51.32 1.54 -21.22
N LEU A 24 -51.28 0.31 -21.74
CA LEU A 24 -50.07 -0.43 -22.14
C LEU A 24 -49.17 0.40 -23.07
N GLY A 25 -48.03 0.81 -22.55
CA GLY A 25 -46.86 1.17 -23.34
C GLY A 25 -45.78 0.15 -23.00
N VAL A 26 -45.31 -0.59 -23.98
CA VAL A 26 -44.14 -1.46 -23.84
C VAL A 26 -42.94 -0.56 -23.52
N ALA A 27 -42.62 -0.45 -22.22
CA ALA A 27 -41.38 0.13 -21.78
C ALA A 27 -40.30 -0.97 -21.87
N THR A 28 -39.52 -0.94 -22.93
CA THR A 28 -38.18 -1.53 -22.94
C THR A 28 -37.41 -0.87 -21.77
N THR A 29 -37.17 -1.62 -20.71
CA THR A 29 -36.27 -1.22 -19.62
C THR A 29 -34.89 -1.05 -20.24
N ALA A 30 -34.54 0.19 -20.58
CA ALA A 30 -33.17 0.56 -20.91
C ALA A 30 -32.35 0.24 -19.65
N ILE A 31 -31.47 -0.76 -19.74
CA ILE A 31 -30.34 -0.93 -18.85
C ILE A 31 -29.65 0.44 -18.82
N PRO A 32 -29.42 1.06 -17.64
CA PRO A 32 -28.67 2.31 -17.62
C PRO A 32 -27.33 2.03 -18.28
N ALA A 33 -27.11 2.64 -19.44
CA ALA A 33 -25.83 2.61 -20.12
C ALA A 33 -24.80 3.06 -19.09
N LEU A 34 -23.87 2.18 -18.70
CA LEU A 34 -22.63 2.56 -18.07
C LEU A 34 -22.13 3.77 -18.86
N ALA A 35 -22.00 4.91 -18.19
CA ALA A 35 -21.62 6.15 -18.83
C ALA A 35 -20.37 5.86 -19.67
N GLN A 36 -20.54 5.87 -20.99
CA GLN A 36 -19.39 5.87 -21.90
C GLN A 36 -18.67 7.18 -21.59
N HIS A 37 -17.66 7.12 -20.73
CA HIS A 37 -16.73 8.23 -20.61
C HIS A 37 -16.20 8.46 -22.02
N LYS A 38 -16.59 9.58 -22.62
CA LYS A 38 -16.05 10.00 -23.89
C LYS A 38 -14.55 10.01 -23.73
N LEU A 39 -13.88 9.07 -24.38
CA LEU A 39 -12.44 9.14 -24.57
C LEU A 39 -12.16 10.55 -25.07
N GLY A 40 -11.24 11.26 -24.43
CA GLY A 40 -10.79 12.55 -24.93
C GLY A 40 -10.35 12.38 -26.40
N PRO A 41 -10.13 13.48 -27.14
CA PRO A 41 -9.80 13.39 -28.56
C PRO A 41 -8.67 12.36 -28.74
N GLN A 42 -8.94 11.32 -29.54
CA GLN A 42 -7.93 10.31 -29.83
C GLN A 42 -6.74 11.00 -30.46
N GLN A 43 -5.61 10.93 -29.78
CA GLN A 43 -4.37 11.46 -30.31
C GLN A 43 -3.93 10.56 -31.47
N THR A 44 -3.73 11.13 -32.62
CA THR A 44 -3.41 10.39 -33.84
C THR A 44 -1.93 10.12 -34.03
N SER A 45 -1.05 10.66 -33.16
CA SER A 45 0.39 10.41 -33.19
C SER A 45 1.01 10.47 -31.79
N PHE A 46 1.67 9.39 -31.39
CA PHE A 46 2.52 9.32 -30.20
C PHE A 46 4.01 9.43 -30.57
N LYS A 47 4.80 9.86 -29.61
CA LYS A 47 6.26 9.74 -29.75
C LYS A 47 6.61 8.27 -29.89
N ALA A 48 7.28 7.91 -30.96
CA ALA A 48 7.79 6.55 -31.15
C ALA A 48 8.68 6.16 -29.95
N PRO A 49 8.41 5.01 -29.29
CA PRO A 49 9.25 4.58 -28.18
C PRO A 49 10.65 4.24 -28.67
N THR A 50 11.64 4.52 -27.83
CA THR A 50 13.01 4.07 -28.08
C THR A 50 13.10 2.59 -27.68
N ILE A 51 13.29 1.71 -28.64
CA ILE A 51 13.49 0.27 -28.44
C ILE A 51 14.90 -0.08 -28.90
N ALA A 52 15.61 -0.88 -28.11
CA ALA A 52 16.97 -1.32 -28.43
C ALA A 52 16.97 -2.27 -29.64
N ALA A 53 18.05 -2.24 -30.41
CA ALA A 53 18.25 -3.18 -31.50
C ALA A 53 18.54 -4.59 -30.97
N ALA A 54 18.27 -5.59 -31.81
CA ALA A 54 18.60 -6.98 -31.50
C ALA A 54 20.09 -7.15 -31.18
N SER A 55 20.40 -7.94 -30.16
CA SER A 55 21.77 -8.26 -29.76
C SER A 55 21.84 -9.68 -29.18
N GLU A 56 23.08 -10.20 -29.03
CA GLU A 56 23.27 -11.51 -28.33
C GLU A 56 23.24 -11.40 -26.80
N GLU A 57 22.92 -10.25 -26.25
CA GLU A 57 22.99 -10.00 -24.81
C GLU A 57 21.97 -10.85 -24.05
N ALA A 58 20.75 -11.01 -24.60
CA ALA A 58 19.70 -11.82 -24.00
C ALA A 58 20.08 -13.30 -23.91
N GLU A 59 20.70 -13.84 -24.94
CA GLU A 59 21.21 -15.23 -24.92
C GLU A 59 22.40 -15.39 -23.97
N ARG A 60 23.31 -14.41 -23.93
CA ARG A 60 24.45 -14.42 -22.99
C ARG A 60 24.00 -14.34 -21.53
N ALA A 61 22.87 -13.68 -21.25
CA ALA A 61 22.34 -13.55 -19.89
C ALA A 61 21.99 -14.90 -19.27
N ILE A 62 21.56 -15.89 -20.05
CA ILE A 62 21.22 -17.24 -19.57
C ILE A 62 22.40 -17.88 -18.81
N LYS A 63 23.64 -17.58 -19.19
CA LYS A 63 24.84 -18.13 -18.51
C LYS A 63 25.01 -17.65 -17.07
N ARG A 64 24.34 -16.56 -16.69
CA ARG A 64 24.37 -16.00 -15.32
C ARG A 64 23.27 -16.56 -14.43
N PHE A 65 22.22 -17.13 -15.01
CA PHE A 65 21.07 -17.60 -14.26
C PHE A 65 21.42 -18.79 -13.38
N THR A 66 20.88 -18.79 -12.17
CA THR A 66 20.85 -19.96 -11.30
C THR A 66 19.44 -20.53 -11.33
N TYR A 67 19.31 -21.83 -11.67
CA TYR A 67 18.04 -22.53 -11.74
C TYR A 67 18.23 -24.02 -11.40
N PRO A 68 17.17 -24.84 -11.20
CA PRO A 68 17.29 -26.22 -10.77
C PRO A 68 18.19 -27.05 -11.69
N ALA A 69 19.02 -27.91 -11.10
CA ALA A 69 19.91 -28.79 -11.85
C ALA A 69 19.13 -29.72 -12.80
N GLY A 70 19.61 -29.82 -14.03
CA GLY A 70 18.98 -30.61 -15.07
C GLY A 70 17.86 -29.92 -15.85
N TRP A 71 17.43 -28.72 -15.42
CA TRP A 71 16.52 -27.89 -16.20
C TRP A 71 17.23 -27.24 -17.39
N LYS A 72 16.46 -26.77 -18.35
CA LYS A 72 16.93 -25.98 -19.50
C LYS A 72 16.36 -24.57 -19.42
N ALA A 73 17.16 -23.59 -19.78
CA ALA A 73 16.74 -22.21 -19.98
C ALA A 73 16.91 -21.83 -21.45
N GLU A 74 15.90 -21.23 -22.05
CA GLU A 74 15.88 -20.82 -23.46
C GLU A 74 15.35 -19.39 -23.57
N LEU A 75 15.93 -18.60 -24.48
CA LEU A 75 15.39 -17.30 -24.86
C LEU A 75 14.19 -17.51 -25.80
N TRP A 76 13.02 -16.99 -25.43
CA TRP A 76 11.83 -17.08 -26.26
C TRP A 76 11.53 -15.80 -27.04
N ALA A 77 11.73 -14.63 -26.43
CA ALA A 77 11.64 -13.32 -27.09
C ALA A 77 12.58 -12.32 -26.43
N ALA A 78 13.03 -11.35 -27.20
CA ALA A 78 13.85 -10.23 -26.71
C ALA A 78 13.58 -8.97 -27.53
N GLU A 79 14.26 -7.87 -27.20
CA GLU A 79 14.28 -6.67 -28.01
C GLU A 79 14.76 -6.97 -29.45
N PRO A 80 14.15 -6.42 -30.50
CA PRO A 80 13.11 -5.37 -30.51
C PRO A 80 11.67 -5.89 -30.44
N ASP A 81 11.43 -7.20 -30.37
CA ASP A 81 10.10 -7.79 -30.42
C ASP A 81 9.28 -7.54 -29.15
N VAL A 82 9.94 -7.30 -28.01
CA VAL A 82 9.35 -6.95 -26.72
C VAL A 82 10.24 -5.97 -25.98
N ALA A 83 9.64 -4.99 -25.29
CA ALA A 83 10.37 -4.02 -24.46
C ALA A 83 9.54 -3.55 -23.25
N HIS A 84 10.22 -3.28 -22.14
CA HIS A 84 9.60 -2.75 -20.92
C HIS A 84 8.37 -3.57 -20.42
N GLY A 85 8.44 -4.89 -20.52
CA GLY A 85 7.36 -5.76 -20.08
C GLY A 85 7.22 -5.72 -18.55
N VAL A 86 6.02 -5.38 -18.05
CA VAL A 86 5.69 -5.32 -16.62
C VAL A 86 4.97 -6.60 -16.18
N ALA A 87 4.00 -7.03 -16.98
CA ALA A 87 3.25 -8.27 -16.77
C ALA A 87 3.01 -8.96 -18.11
N PHE A 88 2.77 -10.26 -18.09
CA PHE A 88 2.45 -11.01 -19.29
C PHE A 88 1.49 -12.17 -18.96
N ASP A 89 0.85 -12.71 -20.00
CA ASP A 89 0.09 -13.94 -19.89
C ASP A 89 0.34 -14.86 -21.09
N VAL A 90 0.50 -16.15 -20.80
CA VAL A 90 0.62 -17.20 -21.79
C VAL A 90 -0.76 -17.85 -21.95
N ALA A 91 -1.47 -17.44 -23.00
CA ALA A 91 -2.82 -17.92 -23.29
C ALA A 91 -2.83 -19.42 -23.57
N ASP A 92 -4.01 -20.04 -23.42
CA ASP A 92 -4.22 -21.49 -23.61
C ASP A 92 -3.78 -22.01 -24.98
N ASP A 93 -3.84 -21.17 -26.02
CA ASP A 93 -3.43 -21.49 -27.39
C ASP A 93 -1.95 -21.16 -27.69
N GLY A 94 -1.21 -20.70 -26.69
CA GLY A 94 0.22 -20.37 -26.78
C GLY A 94 0.53 -18.97 -27.30
N ARG A 95 -0.48 -18.10 -27.50
CA ARG A 95 -0.27 -16.67 -27.69
C ARG A 95 0.28 -16.06 -26.39
N VAL A 96 1.21 -15.09 -26.49
CA VAL A 96 1.75 -14.40 -25.33
C VAL A 96 1.40 -12.92 -25.44
N PHE A 97 0.68 -12.43 -24.45
CA PHE A 97 0.34 -11.02 -24.32
C PHE A 97 1.23 -10.37 -23.26
N VAL A 98 1.82 -9.21 -23.60
CA VAL A 98 2.74 -8.49 -22.71
C VAL A 98 2.24 -7.06 -22.52
N ALA A 99 2.05 -6.65 -21.28
CA ALA A 99 1.82 -5.27 -20.90
C ALA A 99 3.17 -4.52 -20.92
N GLU A 100 3.34 -3.60 -21.89
CA GLU A 100 4.57 -2.82 -22.10
C GLU A 100 4.39 -1.38 -21.58
N SER A 101 5.24 -0.95 -20.61
CA SER A 101 5.15 0.39 -20.04
C SER A 101 6.18 1.35 -20.66
N PHE A 102 5.67 2.33 -21.43
CA PHE A 102 6.46 3.42 -21.99
C PHE A 102 6.18 4.77 -21.33
N ARG A 103 5.25 4.83 -20.39
CA ARG A 103 4.89 6.05 -19.64
C ARG A 103 5.55 6.17 -18.28
N ALA A 104 6.13 5.10 -17.76
CA ALA A 104 6.90 5.14 -16.51
C ALA A 104 7.96 6.27 -16.59
N TRP A 105 7.93 7.20 -15.62
CA TRP A 105 8.79 8.41 -15.57
C TRP A 105 8.62 9.42 -16.73
N ARG A 106 7.72 9.18 -17.69
CA ARG A 106 7.55 9.99 -18.92
C ARG A 106 6.12 10.47 -19.17
N GLY A 107 5.14 10.01 -18.42
CA GLY A 107 3.72 10.34 -18.60
C GLY A 107 2.87 9.95 -17.38
N VAL A 108 3.49 9.37 -16.36
CA VAL A 108 2.87 9.06 -15.08
C VAL A 108 3.66 9.75 -13.98
N PRO A 109 3.05 10.67 -13.21
CA PRO A 109 3.73 11.37 -12.13
C PRO A 109 3.96 10.48 -10.91
N ASP A 110 4.98 10.81 -10.11
CA ASP A 110 5.27 10.22 -8.82
C ASP A 110 5.28 11.32 -7.76
N ILE A 111 4.55 11.13 -6.66
CA ILE A 111 4.41 12.14 -5.62
C ILE A 111 5.75 12.49 -4.96
N ARG A 112 6.73 11.58 -4.95
CA ARG A 112 8.07 11.81 -4.40
C ARG A 112 8.82 12.94 -5.10
N GLY A 113 8.53 13.18 -6.38
CA GLY A 113 9.09 14.27 -7.16
C GLY A 113 8.35 15.61 -7.03
N ILE A 114 7.17 15.62 -6.40
CA ILE A 114 6.24 16.76 -6.31
C ILE A 114 5.57 16.82 -4.93
N MET A 115 6.37 16.72 -3.87
CA MET A 115 5.89 16.65 -2.47
C MET A 115 5.08 17.87 -2.02
N ASP A 116 5.17 18.97 -2.70
CA ASP A 116 4.33 20.17 -2.52
C ASP A 116 2.84 19.93 -2.85
N TRP A 117 2.53 18.87 -3.62
CA TRP A 117 1.15 18.44 -3.90
C TRP A 117 0.58 17.49 -2.85
N LEU A 118 1.40 17.00 -1.91
CA LEU A 118 1.04 15.85 -1.05
C LEU A 118 -0.28 16.03 -0.30
N ASP A 119 -0.53 17.20 0.27
CA ASP A 119 -1.74 17.43 1.06
C ASP A 119 -3.00 17.40 0.17
N GLU A 120 -2.92 17.94 -1.05
CA GLU A 120 -4.00 17.87 -2.02
C GLU A 120 -4.17 16.44 -2.56
N ASP A 121 -3.07 15.71 -2.79
CA ASP A 121 -3.09 14.31 -3.21
C ASP A 121 -3.76 13.42 -2.17
N LEU A 122 -3.41 13.58 -0.89
CA LEU A 122 -4.05 12.88 0.21
C LEU A 122 -5.53 13.27 0.39
N ALA A 123 -5.93 14.46 -0.05
CA ALA A 123 -7.32 14.93 -0.01
C ALA A 123 -8.20 14.36 -1.14
N CYS A 124 -7.62 13.84 -2.22
CA CYS A 124 -8.36 13.29 -3.35
C CYS A 124 -9.23 12.11 -2.94
N LYS A 125 -10.48 12.09 -3.42
CA LYS A 125 -11.48 11.04 -3.18
C LYS A 125 -12.06 10.44 -4.45
N SER A 126 -11.63 10.95 -5.60
CA SER A 126 -12.04 10.48 -6.91
C SER A 126 -10.93 10.70 -7.93
N VAL A 127 -11.06 10.04 -9.07
CA VAL A 127 -10.17 10.27 -10.23
C VAL A 127 -10.31 11.70 -10.76
N ASP A 128 -11.51 12.27 -10.68
CA ASP A 128 -11.76 13.65 -11.09
C ASP A 128 -11.06 14.67 -10.18
N ASP A 129 -11.00 14.41 -8.86
CA ASP A 129 -10.22 15.25 -7.93
C ASP A 129 -8.74 15.25 -8.30
N ARG A 130 -8.17 14.08 -8.64
CA ARG A 130 -6.78 13.97 -9.11
C ARG A 130 -6.56 14.79 -10.38
N LEU A 131 -7.46 14.70 -11.36
CA LEU A 131 -7.35 15.50 -12.60
C LEU A 131 -7.47 17.00 -12.32
N ALA A 132 -8.39 17.39 -11.45
CA ALA A 132 -8.57 18.80 -11.06
C ALA A 132 -7.32 19.34 -10.34
N MET A 133 -6.71 18.55 -9.44
CA MET A 133 -5.44 18.87 -8.80
C MET A 133 -4.33 19.06 -9.83
N MET A 134 -4.12 18.10 -10.73
CA MET A 134 -3.11 18.20 -11.79
C MET A 134 -3.29 19.49 -12.62
N ARG A 135 -4.53 19.85 -12.96
CA ARG A 135 -4.82 21.09 -13.71
C ARG A 135 -4.52 22.38 -12.95
N ARG A 136 -4.55 22.35 -11.60
CA ARG A 136 -4.16 23.51 -10.80
C ARG A 136 -2.65 23.71 -10.74
N HIS A 137 -1.90 22.63 -10.70
CA HIS A 137 -0.45 22.66 -10.55
C HIS A 137 0.33 22.72 -11.86
N LEU A 138 -0.23 22.19 -12.95
CA LEU A 138 0.44 22.07 -14.24
C LEU A 138 -0.02 23.16 -15.23
N LYS A 139 0.94 23.80 -15.90
CA LYS A 139 0.65 24.66 -17.05
C LYS A 139 0.16 23.84 -18.23
N PRO A 140 -0.53 24.45 -19.22
CA PRO A 140 -1.07 23.73 -20.38
C PRO A 140 -0.03 22.94 -21.19
N ASP A 141 1.19 23.46 -21.34
CA ASP A 141 2.31 22.80 -22.03
C ASP A 141 2.86 21.61 -21.22
N GLN A 142 2.94 21.72 -19.90
CA GLN A 142 3.29 20.62 -19.02
C GLN A 142 2.23 19.53 -19.05
N MET A 143 0.95 19.90 -19.01
CA MET A 143 -0.17 18.97 -19.14
C MET A 143 -0.15 18.24 -20.48
N ALA A 144 0.20 18.92 -21.57
CA ALA A 144 0.34 18.31 -22.91
C ALA A 144 1.40 17.20 -22.93
N GLY A 145 2.44 17.32 -22.10
CA GLY A 145 3.49 16.28 -21.98
C GLY A 145 2.96 14.91 -21.54
N TYR A 146 1.87 14.88 -20.78
CA TYR A 146 1.25 13.62 -20.32
C TYR A 146 0.54 12.83 -21.43
N TYR A 147 0.30 13.44 -22.59
CA TYR A 147 -0.31 12.77 -23.75
C TYR A 147 0.72 12.22 -24.76
N THR A 148 2.02 12.46 -24.58
CA THR A 148 3.03 12.19 -25.63
C THR A 148 3.41 10.72 -25.76
N ASN A 149 3.32 9.94 -24.69
CA ASN A 149 3.67 8.52 -24.68
C ASN A 149 2.43 7.69 -24.40
N THR A 150 2.38 6.47 -24.91
CA THR A 150 1.28 5.52 -24.71
C THR A 150 1.78 4.22 -24.12
N GLU A 151 0.98 3.61 -23.24
CA GLU A 151 1.15 2.22 -22.86
C GLU A 151 0.67 1.30 -23.99
N ARG A 152 1.14 0.06 -24.01
CA ARG A 152 0.83 -0.94 -25.05
C ARG A 152 0.56 -2.31 -24.48
N ILE A 153 -0.19 -3.09 -25.24
CA ILE A 153 -0.22 -4.54 -25.13
C ILE A 153 0.45 -5.12 -26.37
N ARG A 154 1.45 -5.94 -26.18
CA ARG A 154 2.16 -6.65 -27.23
C ARG A 154 1.61 -8.06 -27.35
N LEU A 155 1.35 -8.53 -28.57
CA LEU A 155 1.04 -9.92 -28.90
C LEU A 155 2.23 -10.57 -29.59
N LEU A 156 2.73 -11.64 -28.99
CA LEU A 156 3.82 -12.47 -29.52
C LEU A 156 3.31 -13.87 -29.87
N ARG A 157 3.76 -14.43 -30.99
CA ARG A 157 3.33 -15.74 -31.46
C ARG A 157 4.50 -16.51 -32.06
N ASP A 158 4.58 -17.80 -31.83
CA ASP A 158 5.39 -18.76 -32.59
C ASP A 158 4.52 -19.41 -33.66
N THR A 159 4.48 -18.82 -34.86
CA THR A 159 3.66 -19.32 -35.98
C THR A 159 4.38 -20.38 -36.82
N ARG A 160 5.67 -20.64 -36.54
CA ARG A 160 6.51 -21.54 -37.31
C ARG A 160 6.94 -22.79 -36.54
N GLY A 161 6.59 -22.91 -35.26
CA GLY A 161 7.07 -23.98 -34.39
C GLY A 161 8.59 -23.88 -34.13
N ALA A 162 9.13 -22.66 -34.14
CA ALA A 162 10.55 -22.40 -33.97
C ALA A 162 11.01 -22.49 -32.51
N GLY A 163 10.09 -22.65 -31.55
CA GLY A 163 10.36 -22.63 -30.12
C GLY A 163 10.64 -21.24 -29.57
N LYS A 164 10.45 -20.18 -30.36
CA LYS A 164 10.59 -18.77 -30.01
C LYS A 164 9.57 -17.92 -30.76
N ALA A 165 9.35 -16.68 -30.32
CA ALA A 165 8.50 -15.74 -31.02
C ALA A 165 8.98 -15.53 -32.47
N THR A 166 8.05 -15.58 -33.41
CA THR A 166 8.30 -15.36 -34.85
C THR A 166 7.46 -14.23 -35.43
N VAL A 167 6.47 -13.76 -34.65
CA VAL A 167 5.60 -12.62 -34.97
C VAL A 167 5.43 -11.81 -33.70
N SER A 168 5.57 -10.48 -33.84
CA SER A 168 5.34 -9.48 -32.79
C SER A 168 4.42 -8.41 -33.33
N THR A 169 3.25 -8.18 -32.69
CA THR A 169 2.23 -7.22 -33.10
C THR A 169 1.87 -6.31 -31.93
N VAL A 170 1.60 -5.05 -32.15
CA VAL A 170 0.95 -4.19 -31.16
C VAL A 170 -0.54 -4.54 -31.14
N PHE A 171 -0.98 -5.26 -30.10
CA PHE A 171 -2.36 -5.70 -29.96
C PHE A 171 -3.31 -4.54 -29.62
N ALA A 172 -2.87 -3.65 -28.73
CA ALA A 172 -3.59 -2.44 -28.37
C ALA A 172 -2.63 -1.34 -27.88
N GLU A 173 -2.96 -0.10 -28.19
CA GLU A 173 -2.28 1.09 -27.68
C GLU A 173 -3.30 2.25 -27.49
N ASN A 174 -2.88 3.49 -27.34
CA ASN A 174 -3.76 4.63 -27.03
C ASN A 174 -4.23 4.67 -25.57
N PHE A 175 -3.36 4.30 -24.64
CA PHE A 175 -3.52 4.50 -23.20
C PHE A 175 -2.58 5.64 -22.79
N ALA A 176 -3.03 6.89 -22.98
CA ALA A 176 -2.14 8.06 -22.97
C ALA A 176 -2.76 9.32 -22.35
N THR A 177 -3.86 9.23 -21.61
CA THR A 177 -4.45 10.39 -20.94
C THR A 177 -3.65 10.72 -19.64
N PRO A 178 -3.75 11.93 -19.09
CA PRO A 178 -3.12 12.27 -17.82
C PRO A 178 -3.54 11.38 -16.64
N LEU A 179 -4.70 10.72 -16.78
CA LEU A 179 -5.22 9.79 -15.77
C LEU A 179 -4.74 8.35 -15.95
N ASP A 180 -4.23 7.99 -17.13
CA ASP A 180 -3.74 6.64 -17.37
C ASP A 180 -2.42 6.42 -16.63
N GLY A 181 -2.34 5.29 -15.95
CA GLY A 181 -1.14 4.84 -15.25
C GLY A 181 -0.20 4.05 -16.13
N VAL A 182 0.63 3.19 -15.50
CA VAL A 182 1.47 2.25 -16.22
C VAL A 182 0.68 1.02 -16.65
N ALA A 183 1.11 0.35 -17.70
CA ALA A 183 0.62 -0.97 -18.10
C ALA A 183 1.09 -1.99 -17.07
N ALA A 184 0.18 -2.54 -16.28
CA ALA A 184 0.60 -3.26 -15.08
C ALA A 184 -0.03 -4.65 -14.89
N GLY A 185 -0.97 -5.05 -15.73
CA GLY A 185 -1.54 -6.41 -15.72
C GLY A 185 -2.24 -6.74 -17.03
N VAL A 186 -2.10 -7.96 -17.50
CA VAL A 186 -2.77 -8.47 -18.70
C VAL A 186 -3.17 -9.93 -18.48
N LEU A 187 -4.37 -10.31 -18.95
CA LEU A 187 -4.90 -11.66 -18.83
C LEU A 187 -5.72 -12.02 -20.06
N ALA A 188 -5.39 -13.08 -20.75
CA ALA A 188 -6.11 -13.56 -21.91
C ALA A 188 -7.08 -14.70 -21.57
N ARG A 189 -8.30 -14.64 -22.09
CA ARG A 189 -9.28 -15.72 -21.95
C ARG A 189 -10.11 -15.88 -23.24
N GLY A 190 -9.82 -16.89 -24.00
CA GLY A 190 -10.44 -17.09 -25.31
C GLY A 190 -10.10 -15.95 -26.28
N GLN A 191 -11.11 -15.19 -26.70
CA GLN A 191 -10.93 -14.01 -27.55
C GLN A 191 -10.81 -12.70 -26.76
N ASP A 192 -11.06 -12.73 -25.46
CA ASP A 192 -11.01 -11.53 -24.63
C ASP A 192 -9.60 -11.39 -24.02
N VAL A 193 -9.12 -10.15 -23.94
CA VAL A 193 -7.91 -9.77 -23.22
C VAL A 193 -8.30 -8.70 -22.21
N PHE A 194 -8.07 -9.00 -20.94
CA PHE A 194 -8.28 -8.05 -19.84
C PHE A 194 -6.98 -7.29 -19.59
N PHE A 195 -7.10 -5.99 -19.36
CA PHE A 195 -5.95 -5.13 -19.18
C PHE A 195 -6.15 -4.18 -17.99
N ALA A 196 -5.20 -4.21 -17.06
CA ALA A 196 -5.16 -3.34 -15.90
C ALA A 196 -4.34 -2.09 -16.23
N ASN A 197 -5.00 -0.95 -16.33
CA ASN A 197 -4.39 0.35 -16.54
C ASN A 197 -5.29 1.41 -15.90
N ILE A 198 -4.90 1.97 -14.73
CA ILE A 198 -5.72 3.01 -14.10
C ILE A 198 -6.06 4.10 -15.10
N PRO A 199 -7.22 4.72 -15.05
CA PRO A 199 -8.29 4.53 -14.06
C PRO A 199 -9.24 3.37 -14.37
N ASN A 200 -8.91 2.50 -15.35
CA ASN A 200 -9.79 1.49 -15.89
C ASN A 200 -9.25 0.06 -15.70
N VAL A 201 -10.17 -0.89 -15.59
CA VAL A 201 -9.97 -2.27 -16.03
C VAL A 201 -10.63 -2.39 -17.40
N TRP A 202 -9.84 -2.75 -18.41
CA TRP A 202 -10.30 -2.87 -19.80
C TRP A 202 -10.59 -4.32 -20.16
N ARG A 203 -11.61 -4.53 -20.98
CA ARG A 203 -11.82 -5.74 -21.77
C ARG A 203 -11.64 -5.38 -23.24
N LEU A 204 -10.73 -6.06 -23.91
CA LEU A 204 -10.34 -5.89 -25.28
C LEU A 204 -10.65 -7.16 -26.05
N ARG A 205 -10.96 -7.05 -27.33
CA ARG A 205 -11.22 -8.22 -28.18
C ARG A 205 -10.73 -7.97 -29.60
N ASP A 206 -10.06 -8.97 -30.13
CA ASP A 206 -9.71 -9.11 -31.55
C ASP A 206 -10.84 -9.96 -32.18
N ALA A 207 -11.75 -9.31 -32.91
CA ALA A 207 -12.96 -9.93 -33.44
C ALA A 207 -12.73 -10.60 -34.80
N ASP A 208 -11.79 -10.08 -35.60
CA ASP A 208 -11.49 -10.60 -36.95
C ASP A 208 -10.24 -11.51 -37.01
N GLY A 209 -9.46 -11.59 -35.93
CA GLY A 209 -8.32 -12.48 -35.78
C GLY A 209 -7.02 -11.99 -36.41
N ASP A 210 -6.91 -10.69 -36.71
CA ASP A 210 -5.71 -10.09 -37.29
C ASP A 210 -4.57 -9.84 -36.28
N GLY A 211 -4.87 -9.93 -34.99
CA GLY A 211 -3.93 -9.74 -33.87
C GLY A 211 -3.89 -8.31 -33.36
N VAL A 212 -4.89 -7.50 -33.68
CA VAL A 212 -5.15 -6.15 -33.15
C VAL A 212 -6.55 -6.11 -32.53
N ALA A 213 -6.72 -5.39 -31.43
CA ALA A 213 -8.01 -5.30 -30.76
C ALA A 213 -8.96 -4.35 -31.48
N ASP A 214 -10.11 -4.86 -31.98
CA ASP A 214 -11.19 -4.10 -32.58
C ASP A 214 -12.10 -3.47 -31.53
N GLU A 215 -12.33 -4.17 -30.43
CA GLU A 215 -13.23 -3.76 -29.37
C GLU A 215 -12.46 -3.36 -28.11
N ARG A 216 -12.85 -2.23 -27.51
CA ARG A 216 -12.32 -1.75 -26.23
C ARG A 216 -13.46 -1.30 -25.34
N ARG A 217 -13.60 -1.95 -24.18
CA ARG A 217 -14.62 -1.61 -23.19
C ARG A 217 -14.01 -1.47 -21.80
N SER A 218 -14.28 -0.36 -21.12
CA SER A 218 -14.02 -0.24 -19.68
C SER A 218 -15.08 -1.07 -18.92
N ILE A 219 -14.62 -2.01 -18.11
CA ILE A 219 -15.49 -2.84 -17.27
C ILE A 219 -15.47 -2.40 -15.80
N SER A 220 -14.49 -1.59 -15.40
CA SER A 220 -14.43 -0.93 -14.10
C SER A 220 -13.67 0.38 -14.23
N TYR A 221 -14.15 1.45 -13.58
CA TYR A 221 -13.56 2.80 -13.60
C TYR A 221 -13.62 3.44 -12.21
N GLY A 222 -12.57 4.17 -11.83
CA GLY A 222 -12.46 4.83 -10.53
C GLY A 222 -11.25 4.39 -9.73
N HIS A 223 -10.27 3.80 -10.40
CA HIS A 223 -9.01 3.34 -9.83
C HIS A 223 -7.92 4.40 -9.91
N GLY A 224 -7.01 4.42 -8.92
CA GLY A 224 -5.93 5.39 -8.86
C GLY A 224 -6.44 6.80 -8.62
N ILE A 225 -7.14 7.04 -7.53
CA ILE A 225 -7.70 8.36 -7.17
C ILE A 225 -6.62 9.37 -6.78
N ARG A 226 -5.38 8.92 -6.57
CA ARG A 226 -4.21 9.73 -6.20
C ARG A 226 -3.09 9.60 -7.22
N VAL A 227 -2.20 10.59 -7.21
CA VAL A 227 -0.89 10.48 -7.87
C VAL A 227 -0.10 9.35 -7.21
N GLY A 228 0.08 9.39 -5.88
CA GLY A 228 0.74 8.33 -5.14
C GLY A 228 2.13 7.97 -5.69
N PHE A 229 2.56 6.74 -5.49
CA PHE A 229 3.82 6.23 -6.02
C PHE A 229 3.64 5.57 -7.38
N LEU A 230 4.57 5.85 -8.30
CA LEU A 230 4.65 5.16 -9.58
C LEU A 230 4.80 3.64 -9.36
N GLY A 231 4.01 2.85 -10.09
CA GLY A 231 3.98 1.39 -9.96
C GLY A 231 3.06 0.85 -8.87
N HIS A 232 2.34 1.73 -8.11
CA HIS A 232 1.26 1.31 -7.21
C HIS A 232 -0.10 1.34 -7.93
N ASP A 233 -0.11 0.85 -9.14
CA ASP A 233 -1.23 0.89 -10.08
C ASP A 233 -2.19 -0.32 -9.92
N LEU A 234 -3.04 -0.57 -10.92
CA LEU A 234 -3.84 -1.80 -11.02
C LEU A 234 -2.98 -2.97 -11.50
N HIS A 235 -3.11 -4.12 -10.84
CA HIS A 235 -2.32 -5.32 -11.13
C HIS A 235 -3.17 -6.59 -11.04
N GLY A 236 -2.53 -7.75 -11.10
CA GLY A 236 -2.96 -9.04 -10.58
C GLY A 236 -4.29 -9.55 -11.11
N LEU A 237 -4.51 -9.48 -12.42
CA LEU A 237 -5.70 -10.02 -13.06
C LEU A 237 -5.68 -11.55 -13.02
N VAL A 238 -6.70 -12.17 -12.40
CA VAL A 238 -6.85 -13.63 -12.39
C VAL A 238 -8.33 -14.04 -12.34
N PHE A 239 -8.70 -15.12 -13.04
CA PHE A 239 -10.02 -15.73 -12.87
C PHE A 239 -10.01 -16.66 -11.66
N GLY A 240 -10.90 -16.39 -10.70
CA GLY A 240 -11.13 -17.29 -9.59
C GLY A 240 -11.82 -18.60 -10.05
N PRO A 241 -11.70 -19.67 -9.23
CA PRO A 241 -12.39 -20.92 -9.52
C PRO A 241 -13.93 -20.77 -9.49
N ASP A 242 -14.44 -19.70 -8.94
CA ASP A 242 -15.83 -19.29 -9.00
C ASP A 242 -16.23 -18.64 -10.33
N GLY A 243 -15.28 -18.42 -11.24
CA GLY A 243 -15.49 -17.83 -12.56
C GLY A 243 -15.57 -16.30 -12.62
N ARG A 244 -15.35 -15.62 -11.49
CA ARG A 244 -15.26 -14.16 -11.42
C ARG A 244 -13.84 -13.68 -11.73
N LEU A 245 -13.73 -12.45 -12.23
CA LEU A 245 -12.46 -11.77 -12.43
C LEU A 245 -12.04 -11.10 -11.12
N TYR A 246 -10.83 -11.38 -10.67
CA TYR A 246 -10.18 -10.74 -9.51
C TYR A 246 -9.06 -9.84 -10.00
N PHE A 247 -8.85 -8.72 -9.32
CA PHE A 247 -7.77 -7.78 -9.59
C PHE A 247 -7.39 -6.98 -8.35
N SER A 248 -6.16 -6.50 -8.33
CA SER A 248 -5.60 -5.75 -7.21
C SER A 248 -5.22 -4.32 -7.60
N ILE A 249 -5.10 -3.45 -6.61
CA ILE A 249 -4.53 -2.11 -6.75
C ILE A 249 -3.67 -1.79 -5.54
N GLY A 250 -2.59 -1.03 -5.78
CA GLY A 250 -1.80 -0.44 -4.71
C GLY A 250 -2.49 0.75 -4.03
N ASP A 251 -1.77 1.45 -3.16
CA ASP A 251 -2.32 2.53 -2.32
C ASP A 251 -2.57 3.87 -3.05
N ARG A 252 -2.45 3.88 -4.39
CA ARG A 252 -3.12 4.89 -5.24
C ARG A 252 -4.64 4.82 -5.10
N ALA A 253 -5.14 3.73 -4.52
CA ALA A 253 -6.49 3.52 -4.04
C ALA A 253 -7.59 3.54 -5.13
N SER A 254 -8.83 3.24 -4.74
CA SER A 254 -9.97 3.20 -5.64
C SER A 254 -11.25 3.67 -4.97
N MET A 255 -12.07 4.40 -5.73
CA MET A 255 -13.43 4.79 -5.36
C MET A 255 -14.33 4.65 -6.60
N ILE A 256 -14.96 3.51 -6.73
CA ILE A 256 -15.65 3.08 -7.93
C ILE A 256 -17.15 3.29 -7.77
N GLN A 257 -17.76 4.06 -8.67
CA GLN A 257 -19.20 4.20 -8.74
C GLN A 257 -19.76 3.10 -9.64
N THR A 258 -20.53 2.19 -9.09
CA THR A 258 -21.09 1.05 -9.81
C THR A 258 -22.48 0.70 -9.26
N GLU A 259 -23.44 0.37 -10.14
CA GLU A 259 -24.77 -0.14 -9.79
C GLU A 259 -25.48 0.67 -8.68
N GLY A 260 -25.28 2.02 -8.70
CA GLY A 260 -25.90 2.94 -7.75
C GLY A 260 -25.24 3.05 -6.37
N HIS A 261 -24.07 2.47 -6.19
CA HIS A 261 -23.29 2.54 -4.94
C HIS A 261 -21.79 2.73 -5.19
N THR A 262 -21.04 3.01 -4.14
CA THR A 262 -19.60 3.18 -4.18
C THR A 262 -18.90 1.94 -3.62
N VAL A 263 -17.92 1.41 -4.35
CA VAL A 263 -17.05 0.32 -3.91
C VAL A 263 -15.61 0.80 -3.89
N GLY A 264 -14.90 0.57 -2.80
CA GLY A 264 -13.48 0.89 -2.70
C GLY A 264 -13.05 1.42 -1.34
N THR A 265 -11.79 1.79 -1.26
CA THR A 265 -11.17 2.44 -0.10
C THR A 265 -10.28 3.57 -0.58
N PRO A 266 -10.37 4.77 0.03
CA PRO A 266 -9.54 5.88 -0.39
C PRO A 266 -8.12 5.83 0.18
N ASP A 267 -7.82 4.99 1.17
CA ASP A 267 -6.63 5.13 1.99
C ASP A 267 -5.65 3.95 1.92
N SER A 268 -5.93 2.93 1.14
CA SER A 268 -5.06 1.76 0.99
C SER A 268 -5.23 1.05 -0.35
N GLY A 269 -4.31 0.16 -0.66
CA GLY A 269 -4.49 -0.83 -1.70
C GLY A 269 -5.55 -1.88 -1.31
N ALA A 270 -6.13 -2.52 -2.33
CA ALA A 270 -7.24 -3.45 -2.17
C ALA A 270 -7.27 -4.52 -3.27
N VAL A 271 -8.05 -5.55 -3.03
CA VAL A 271 -8.41 -6.58 -4.01
C VAL A 271 -9.90 -6.55 -4.26
N PHE A 272 -10.28 -6.60 -5.52
CA PHE A 272 -11.66 -6.59 -6.00
C PHE A 272 -11.99 -7.86 -6.76
N ARG A 273 -13.28 -8.15 -6.90
CA ARG A 273 -13.80 -9.17 -7.83
C ARG A 273 -15.10 -8.70 -8.47
N CYS A 274 -15.33 -9.11 -9.72
CA CYS A 274 -16.54 -8.82 -10.46
C CYS A 274 -16.88 -9.95 -11.43
N GLU A 275 -18.07 -9.93 -12.02
CA GLU A 275 -18.36 -10.76 -13.20
C GLU A 275 -17.46 -10.32 -14.38
N PRO A 276 -17.22 -11.18 -15.38
CA PRO A 276 -16.33 -10.85 -16.51
C PRO A 276 -16.74 -9.62 -17.32
N ASP A 277 -17.98 -9.17 -17.18
CA ASP A 277 -18.49 -7.95 -17.82
C ASP A 277 -18.37 -6.69 -16.95
N GLY A 278 -17.84 -6.83 -15.73
CA GLY A 278 -17.66 -5.77 -14.75
C GLY A 278 -18.82 -5.58 -13.76
N SER A 279 -19.93 -6.30 -13.95
CA SER A 279 -21.08 -6.24 -13.04
C SER A 279 -20.78 -6.92 -11.69
N HIS A 280 -21.60 -6.62 -10.68
CA HIS A 280 -21.49 -7.17 -9.32
C HIS A 280 -20.08 -7.01 -8.71
N LEU A 281 -19.50 -5.82 -8.90
CA LEU A 281 -18.20 -5.49 -8.35
C LEU A 281 -18.26 -5.41 -6.82
N GLU A 282 -17.33 -6.09 -6.17
CA GLU A 282 -17.17 -6.05 -4.71
C GLU A 282 -15.70 -6.03 -4.29
N MET A 283 -15.41 -5.44 -3.14
CA MET A 283 -14.08 -5.44 -2.54
C MET A 283 -13.91 -6.67 -1.66
N VAL A 284 -12.88 -7.48 -1.95
CA VAL A 284 -12.58 -8.73 -1.24
C VAL A 284 -11.69 -8.48 -0.03
N TYR A 285 -10.68 -7.62 -0.18
CA TYR A 285 -9.63 -7.40 0.82
C TYR A 285 -9.09 -5.97 0.75
N GLN A 286 -8.59 -5.42 1.87
CA GLN A 286 -8.01 -4.08 1.92
C GLN A 286 -6.78 -4.01 2.82
N GLY A 287 -6.21 -2.81 2.96
CA GLY A 287 -5.08 -2.59 3.84
C GLY A 287 -3.75 -3.05 3.26
N LEU A 288 -3.67 -3.18 1.95
CA LEU A 288 -2.46 -3.52 1.20
C LEU A 288 -1.72 -2.25 0.77
N ARG A 289 -0.41 -2.34 0.57
CA ARG A 289 0.40 -1.25 0.05
C ARG A 289 0.52 -1.32 -1.47
N ASN A 290 1.06 -2.41 -1.99
CA ASN A 290 1.21 -2.63 -3.42
C ASN A 290 1.22 -4.13 -3.75
N PRO A 291 0.03 -4.77 -3.79
CA PRO A 291 -0.13 -6.16 -4.19
C PRO A 291 -0.08 -6.26 -5.71
N GLN A 292 1.09 -6.57 -6.26
CA GLN A 292 1.29 -6.50 -7.72
C GLN A 292 0.70 -7.67 -8.50
N ASP A 293 0.44 -8.80 -7.86
CA ASP A 293 -0.18 -9.93 -8.53
C ASP A 293 -0.98 -10.80 -7.56
N LEU A 294 -1.86 -11.66 -8.11
CA LEU A 294 -2.79 -12.51 -7.38
C LEU A 294 -2.69 -13.95 -7.85
N VAL A 295 -2.77 -14.88 -6.92
CA VAL A 295 -2.77 -16.31 -7.25
C VAL A 295 -3.74 -17.11 -6.38
N PHE A 296 -4.48 -18.05 -7.00
CA PHE A 296 -5.24 -19.06 -6.29
C PHE A 296 -4.41 -20.34 -6.12
N ASP A 297 -4.56 -20.98 -4.96
CA ASP A 297 -4.16 -22.38 -4.84
C ASP A 297 -5.19 -23.32 -5.51
N ALA A 298 -4.89 -24.61 -5.53
CA ALA A 298 -5.79 -25.62 -6.11
C ALA A 298 -7.11 -25.81 -5.32
N TRP A 299 -7.25 -25.14 -4.17
CA TRP A 299 -8.36 -25.26 -3.24
C TRP A 299 -9.25 -24.02 -3.15
N GLY A 300 -8.88 -22.96 -3.88
CA GLY A 300 -9.64 -21.71 -3.97
C GLY A 300 -9.23 -20.64 -2.94
N ASN A 301 -8.10 -20.79 -2.27
CA ASN A 301 -7.56 -19.75 -1.42
C ASN A 301 -6.77 -18.75 -2.27
N LEU A 302 -6.97 -17.45 -2.02
CA LEU A 302 -6.34 -16.35 -2.76
C LEU A 302 -5.16 -15.78 -1.97
N PHE A 303 -4.04 -15.52 -2.66
CA PHE A 303 -2.81 -15.00 -2.06
C PHE A 303 -2.20 -13.88 -2.90
N THR A 304 -1.34 -13.08 -2.24
CA THR A 304 -0.51 -12.06 -2.89
C THR A 304 0.79 -11.85 -2.13
N GLY A 305 1.81 -11.37 -2.86
CA GLY A 305 2.95 -10.69 -2.26
C GLY A 305 2.65 -9.20 -2.13
N ASP A 306 2.78 -8.63 -0.94
CA ASP A 306 2.55 -7.20 -0.70
C ASP A 306 3.84 -6.49 -0.31
N ASN A 307 4.13 -5.34 -0.95
CA ASN A 307 5.41 -4.67 -0.86
C ASN A 307 5.62 -3.97 0.49
N ASN A 308 6.90 -3.79 0.88
CA ASN A 308 7.32 -3.03 2.04
C ASN A 308 7.22 -1.51 1.79
N SER A 309 7.33 -0.70 2.85
CA SER A 309 7.17 0.76 2.79
C SER A 309 8.49 1.53 2.64
N ASP A 310 9.61 0.84 2.44
CA ASP A 310 10.97 1.42 2.45
C ASP A 310 11.29 2.17 3.77
N GLY A 311 10.60 1.80 4.86
CA GLY A 311 10.72 2.42 6.17
C GLY A 311 11.32 1.49 7.25
N GLY A 312 12.06 0.46 6.85
CA GLY A 312 12.62 -0.55 7.75
C GLY A 312 11.72 -1.77 7.97
N ASP A 313 10.60 -1.83 7.31
CA ASP A 313 9.70 -2.98 7.24
C ASP A 313 10.11 -3.95 6.11
N GLN A 314 9.43 -5.08 6.04
CA GLN A 314 9.67 -6.11 5.03
C GLN A 314 8.40 -6.42 4.24
N ALA A 315 8.58 -6.89 3.00
CA ALA A 315 7.49 -7.39 2.17
C ALA A 315 6.84 -8.63 2.80
N ARG A 316 5.61 -8.90 2.42
CA ARG A 316 4.72 -9.87 3.08
C ARG A 316 4.08 -10.81 2.08
N TRP A 317 4.00 -12.08 2.44
CA TRP A 317 3.11 -13.03 1.82
C TRP A 317 1.82 -13.12 2.61
N THR A 318 0.67 -12.90 1.94
CA THR A 318 -0.62 -12.70 2.62
C THR A 318 -1.70 -13.60 2.03
N TRP A 319 -2.46 -14.27 2.91
CA TRP A 319 -3.73 -14.91 2.55
C TRP A 319 -4.83 -13.86 2.53
N LEU A 320 -5.49 -13.71 1.38
CA LEU A 320 -6.54 -12.72 1.14
C LEU A 320 -7.92 -13.29 1.52
N VAL A 321 -8.10 -13.56 2.81
CA VAL A 321 -9.42 -14.00 3.33
C VAL A 321 -10.45 -12.89 3.17
N GLU A 322 -11.64 -13.24 2.68
CA GLU A 322 -12.70 -12.27 2.39
C GLU A 322 -13.04 -11.36 3.58
N GLY A 323 -13.11 -10.06 3.31
CA GLY A 323 -13.34 -9.01 4.32
C GLY A 323 -12.13 -8.66 5.18
N GLY A 324 -10.94 -9.23 4.90
CA GLY A 324 -9.71 -9.01 5.65
C GLY A 324 -9.10 -7.62 5.44
N ASP A 325 -8.20 -7.24 6.36
CA ASP A 325 -7.47 -5.97 6.36
C ASP A 325 -6.05 -6.21 6.87
N SER A 326 -5.03 -5.97 6.02
CA SER A 326 -3.62 -6.03 6.40
C SER A 326 -3.12 -4.80 7.16
N GLY A 327 -3.96 -3.76 7.24
CA GLY A 327 -3.71 -2.60 8.08
C GLY A 327 -3.00 -1.43 7.41
N TRP A 328 -2.34 -1.56 6.27
CA TRP A 328 -1.67 -0.44 5.63
C TRP A 328 -2.61 0.73 5.31
N ARG A 329 -2.10 1.95 5.49
CA ARG A 329 -2.74 3.20 5.07
C ARG A 329 -1.69 4.11 4.44
N ILE A 330 -2.01 4.75 3.31
CA ILE A 330 -1.08 5.61 2.55
C ILE A 330 -0.50 6.74 3.40
N GLY A 331 -1.27 7.29 4.33
CA GLY A 331 -0.82 8.36 5.21
C GLY A 331 0.43 8.00 6.02
N TRP A 332 0.61 6.74 6.39
CA TRP A 332 1.80 6.30 7.14
C TRP A 332 3.08 6.40 6.32
N GLN A 333 3.00 6.32 4.99
CA GLN A 333 4.16 6.50 4.11
C GLN A 333 4.90 7.83 4.39
N PHE A 334 4.16 8.84 4.82
CA PHE A 334 4.64 10.22 5.00
C PHE A 334 4.78 10.63 6.47
N LEU A 335 4.64 9.71 7.42
CA LEU A 335 4.89 9.94 8.84
C LEU A 335 6.39 9.76 9.12
N GLU A 336 7.06 10.92 9.31
CA GLU A 336 8.48 10.99 9.64
C GLU A 336 8.72 12.17 10.60
N GLY A 337 9.84 12.15 11.33
CA GLY A 337 10.26 13.22 12.20
C GLY A 337 9.76 13.13 13.64
N ARG A 338 9.65 14.28 14.33
CA ARG A 338 9.43 14.36 15.79
C ARG A 338 8.05 13.87 16.22
N SER A 339 7.02 14.16 15.44
CA SER A 339 5.64 13.72 15.70
C SER A 339 5.42 12.22 15.45
N ALA A 340 6.37 11.56 14.78
CA ALA A 340 6.38 10.12 14.56
C ALA A 340 7.82 9.60 14.81
N PRO A 341 8.18 9.27 16.06
CA PRO A 341 9.55 8.87 16.43
C PRO A 341 10.03 7.60 15.70
N ASN A 342 9.10 6.84 15.12
CA ASN A 342 9.40 5.74 14.21
C ASN A 342 8.89 6.09 12.81
N PRO A 343 9.69 5.89 11.75
CA PRO A 343 9.20 5.98 10.38
C PRO A 343 7.93 5.14 10.21
N ARG A 344 6.95 5.66 9.46
CA ARG A 344 5.66 4.99 9.20
C ARG A 344 4.73 4.86 10.42
N GLY A 345 4.99 5.56 11.54
CA GLY A 345 4.11 5.61 12.70
C GLY A 345 3.67 4.25 13.25
N PRO A 346 2.35 3.98 13.40
CA PRO A 346 1.82 2.71 13.90
C PRO A 346 2.26 1.48 13.12
N TRP A 347 2.48 1.59 11.81
CA TRP A 347 2.95 0.51 10.96
C TRP A 347 4.17 -0.20 11.52
N ASN A 348 5.18 0.57 11.96
CA ASN A 348 6.39 0.04 12.58
C ASN A 348 6.26 -0.11 14.09
N SER A 349 5.71 0.91 14.79
CA SER A 349 5.66 0.90 16.25
C SER A 349 4.73 -0.15 16.85
N GLU A 350 3.70 -0.57 16.10
CA GLU A 350 2.75 -1.61 16.49
C GLU A 350 2.97 -2.93 15.71
N LYS A 351 4.13 -3.09 15.05
CA LYS A 351 4.57 -4.28 14.31
C LYS A 351 3.51 -4.86 13.37
N MET A 352 2.80 -4.00 12.66
CA MET A 352 1.62 -4.41 11.89
C MET A 352 1.97 -5.29 10.68
N TRP A 353 3.17 -5.13 10.12
CA TRP A 353 3.66 -5.88 8.96
C TRP A 353 4.29 -7.24 9.30
N HIS A 354 4.47 -7.57 10.58
CA HIS A 354 4.98 -8.87 11.01
C HIS A 354 3.90 -9.95 10.95
N PRO A 355 4.26 -11.24 10.86
CA PRO A 355 3.37 -12.32 11.25
C PRO A 355 2.78 -12.08 12.64
N GLN A 356 1.71 -12.79 12.98
CA GLN A 356 0.99 -12.63 14.24
C GLN A 356 1.90 -12.40 15.45
N ASN A 357 1.65 -11.33 16.22
CA ASN A 357 2.36 -10.97 17.44
C ASN A 357 1.48 -10.12 18.38
N ASP A 358 1.87 -10.02 19.65
CA ASP A 358 1.07 -9.38 20.71
C ASP A 358 0.97 -7.83 20.59
N ALA A 359 1.84 -7.19 19.80
CA ALA A 359 1.80 -5.74 19.61
C ALA A 359 0.79 -5.29 18.55
N GLN A 360 0.35 -6.23 17.72
CA GLN A 360 -0.53 -5.93 16.59
C GLN A 360 -1.94 -5.54 17.03
N PRO A 361 -2.60 -4.62 16.27
CA PRO A 361 -4.03 -4.40 16.37
C PRO A 361 -4.83 -5.69 16.14
N ALA A 362 -5.87 -5.89 16.94
CA ALA A 362 -6.67 -7.11 16.88
C ALA A 362 -7.53 -7.24 15.59
N TYR A 363 -7.78 -6.14 14.88
CA TYR A 363 -8.55 -6.16 13.63
C TYR A 363 -7.81 -6.74 12.44
N LEU A 364 -6.48 -6.88 12.52
CA LEU A 364 -5.67 -7.33 11.39
C LEU A 364 -5.89 -8.81 11.07
N THR A 365 -5.84 -9.11 9.78
CA THR A 365 -5.49 -10.42 9.25
C THR A 365 -4.00 -10.40 8.95
N PRO A 366 -3.15 -10.95 9.83
CA PRO A 366 -1.71 -10.80 9.74
C PRO A 366 -1.13 -11.53 8.53
N PRO A 367 0.04 -11.12 8.01
CA PRO A 367 0.72 -11.87 6.95
C PRO A 367 1.18 -13.24 7.44
N ILE A 368 1.33 -14.16 6.49
CA ILE A 368 1.83 -15.52 6.76
C ILE A 368 3.32 -15.48 7.07
N LYS A 369 4.10 -14.75 6.26
CA LYS A 369 5.56 -14.64 6.39
C LYS A 369 6.05 -13.35 5.72
N ASN A 370 7.16 -12.81 6.24
CA ASN A 370 7.94 -11.81 5.53
C ASN A 370 8.89 -12.52 4.57
N ILE A 371 8.76 -12.26 3.27
CA ILE A 371 9.54 -12.88 2.20
C ILE A 371 9.61 -11.92 1.02
N SER A 372 10.71 -11.96 0.26
CA SER A 372 11.00 -11.02 -0.82
C SER A 372 11.33 -9.59 -0.30
N SER A 373 11.74 -8.72 -1.20
CA SER A 373 11.92 -7.27 -0.95
C SER A 373 11.21 -6.42 -2.00
N GLY A 374 10.92 -7.02 -3.17
CA GLY A 374 10.15 -6.41 -4.25
C GLY A 374 9.21 -7.44 -4.85
N PRO A 375 8.17 -7.89 -4.11
CA PRO A 375 7.24 -8.89 -4.63
C PRO A 375 6.53 -8.33 -5.86
N SER A 376 6.51 -9.12 -6.94
CA SER A 376 5.80 -8.81 -8.17
C SER A 376 5.01 -10.04 -8.64
N GLY A 377 5.25 -10.60 -9.83
CA GLY A 377 4.50 -11.75 -10.34
C GLY A 377 4.48 -12.95 -9.41
N VAL A 378 3.32 -13.59 -9.30
CA VAL A 378 3.09 -14.78 -8.47
C VAL A 378 2.41 -15.88 -9.27
N SER A 379 2.77 -17.14 -9.06
CA SER A 379 2.06 -18.27 -9.69
C SER A 379 2.04 -19.51 -8.80
N HIS A 380 1.14 -20.42 -9.12
CA HIS A 380 1.00 -21.71 -8.48
C HIS A 380 1.18 -22.80 -9.52
N TYR A 381 1.85 -23.91 -9.17
CA TYR A 381 2.10 -25.01 -10.10
C TYR A 381 0.79 -25.66 -10.58
N GLU A 382 0.62 -25.75 -11.89
CA GLU A 382 -0.62 -26.17 -12.52
C GLU A 382 -0.78 -27.70 -12.64
N GLY A 383 0.24 -28.48 -12.29
CA GLY A 383 0.18 -29.94 -12.23
C GLY A 383 0.76 -30.69 -13.43
N THR A 384 1.40 -29.99 -14.40
CA THR A 384 2.07 -30.63 -15.56
C THR A 384 3.38 -29.94 -15.89
N GLY A 385 4.34 -30.68 -16.45
CA GLY A 385 5.64 -30.15 -16.91
C GLY A 385 6.80 -30.33 -15.94
N SER A 386 6.52 -30.67 -14.68
CA SER A 386 7.53 -30.99 -13.65
C SER A 386 7.10 -32.19 -12.80
N GLY A 387 7.97 -32.66 -11.90
CA GLY A 387 7.70 -33.82 -11.06
C GLY A 387 6.70 -33.55 -9.93
N PRO A 388 6.25 -34.59 -9.22
CA PRO A 388 5.23 -34.49 -8.18
C PRO A 388 5.71 -33.64 -6.97
N GLU A 389 7.01 -33.42 -6.80
CA GLU A 389 7.57 -32.54 -5.79
C GLU A 389 7.16 -31.07 -5.97
N TRP A 390 6.66 -30.71 -7.16
CA TRP A 390 6.15 -29.37 -7.45
C TRP A 390 4.68 -29.17 -7.07
N ASN A 391 3.96 -30.24 -6.76
CA ASN A 391 2.55 -30.11 -6.35
C ASN A 391 2.44 -29.13 -5.16
N ASP A 392 1.41 -28.26 -5.23
CA ASP A 392 1.13 -27.20 -4.24
C ASP A 392 2.30 -26.20 -4.05
N THR A 393 3.17 -26.04 -5.06
CA THR A 393 4.29 -25.08 -5.03
C THR A 393 3.85 -23.73 -5.58
N PHE A 394 4.13 -22.68 -4.83
CA PHE A 394 4.03 -21.30 -5.26
C PHE A 394 5.38 -20.76 -5.73
N THR A 395 5.34 -19.81 -6.64
CA THR A 395 6.50 -18.99 -7.03
C THR A 395 6.17 -17.53 -6.81
N LEU A 396 7.21 -16.74 -6.46
CA LEU A 396 7.10 -15.31 -6.18
C LEU A 396 8.32 -14.60 -6.75
N CYS A 397 8.12 -13.67 -7.67
CA CYS A 397 9.14 -12.78 -8.17
C CYS A 397 9.63 -11.83 -7.07
N ASP A 398 10.92 -11.56 -7.06
CA ASP A 398 11.60 -10.64 -6.15
C ASP A 398 12.39 -9.62 -6.98
N PHE A 399 11.69 -8.57 -7.41
CA PHE A 399 12.23 -7.50 -8.24
C PHE A 399 12.95 -6.47 -7.39
N ARG A 400 14.26 -6.31 -7.59
CA ARG A 400 15.10 -5.37 -6.82
C ARG A 400 15.82 -4.34 -7.67
N GLY A 401 15.44 -4.19 -8.94
CA GLY A 401 16.05 -3.26 -9.88
C GLY A 401 17.44 -3.67 -10.37
N SER A 402 17.93 -4.86 -10.03
CA SER A 402 19.18 -5.39 -10.58
C SER A 402 19.10 -6.90 -10.74
N SER A 403 19.61 -7.43 -11.86
CA SER A 403 19.61 -8.87 -12.14
C SER A 403 20.32 -9.67 -11.03
N SER A 404 21.46 -9.20 -10.52
CA SER A 404 22.22 -9.92 -9.49
C SER A 404 21.47 -10.06 -8.16
N GLY A 405 20.65 -9.09 -7.81
CA GLY A 405 19.84 -9.05 -6.59
C GLY A 405 18.49 -9.72 -6.70
N SER A 406 18.00 -9.95 -7.90
CA SER A 406 16.63 -10.33 -8.23
C SER A 406 16.50 -11.78 -8.69
N GLY A 407 15.27 -12.28 -8.65
CA GLY A 407 14.93 -13.63 -9.10
C GLY A 407 13.56 -14.07 -8.63
N LEU A 408 13.37 -15.35 -8.49
CA LEU A 408 12.12 -15.95 -8.04
C LEU A 408 12.36 -16.88 -6.85
N TRP A 409 11.49 -16.77 -5.86
CA TRP A 409 11.34 -17.73 -4.76
C TRP A 409 10.39 -18.85 -5.17
N LYS A 410 10.55 -20.04 -4.58
CA LYS A 410 9.54 -21.09 -4.54
C LYS A 410 9.34 -21.56 -3.11
N PHE A 411 8.10 -21.96 -2.77
CA PHE A 411 7.74 -22.43 -1.45
C PHE A 411 6.40 -23.18 -1.49
N LYS A 412 6.05 -23.82 -0.36
CA LYS A 412 4.75 -24.47 -0.17
C LYS A 412 4.04 -23.94 1.06
N HIS A 413 2.76 -24.20 1.15
CA HIS A 413 1.96 -23.95 2.34
C HIS A 413 1.77 -25.21 3.16
N LYS A 414 1.73 -25.03 4.48
CA LYS A 414 1.25 -25.98 5.45
C LYS A 414 0.19 -25.29 6.31
N ALA A 415 -0.86 -26.01 6.68
CA ALA A 415 -1.91 -25.51 7.56
C ALA A 415 -1.35 -25.13 8.95
N LYS A 416 -1.76 -23.94 9.45
CA LYS A 416 -1.44 -23.43 10.77
C LYS A 416 -2.66 -22.71 11.35
N GLY A 417 -3.35 -23.36 12.28
CA GLY A 417 -4.64 -22.87 12.72
C GLY A 417 -5.62 -22.80 11.54
N ALA A 418 -6.38 -21.71 11.45
CA ALA A 418 -7.25 -21.47 10.31
C ALA A 418 -6.52 -20.92 9.07
N GLY A 419 -5.29 -20.45 9.22
CA GLY A 419 -4.44 -19.93 8.15
C GLY A 419 -3.33 -20.90 7.75
N PHE A 420 -2.18 -20.35 7.36
CA PHE A 420 -1.07 -21.08 6.75
C PHE A 420 0.28 -20.67 7.35
N GLU A 421 1.28 -21.52 7.16
CA GLU A 421 2.70 -21.19 7.26
C GLU A 421 3.42 -21.58 5.97
N ILE A 422 4.47 -20.85 5.62
CA ILE A 422 5.35 -21.19 4.50
C ILE A 422 6.36 -22.25 4.96
N VAL A 423 6.55 -23.26 4.12
CA VAL A 423 7.58 -24.30 4.25
C VAL A 423 8.36 -24.42 2.94
N ASP A 424 9.57 -24.97 3.01
CA ASP A 424 10.43 -25.27 1.85
C ASP A 424 10.77 -24.06 0.99
N ASP A 425 10.84 -22.86 1.59
CA ASP A 425 11.19 -21.65 0.86
C ASP A 425 12.66 -21.61 0.43
N GLN A 426 12.86 -21.43 -0.86
CA GLN A 426 14.19 -21.38 -1.47
C GLN A 426 14.19 -20.59 -2.78
N LYS A 427 15.36 -20.15 -3.20
CA LYS A 427 15.55 -19.54 -4.52
C LYS A 427 15.26 -20.59 -5.61
N PHE A 428 14.47 -20.19 -6.59
CA PHE A 428 14.07 -21.04 -7.71
C PHE A 428 14.86 -20.70 -8.97
N ILE A 429 14.68 -19.48 -9.48
CA ILE A 429 15.44 -18.93 -10.59
C ILE A 429 16.06 -17.62 -10.07
N TRP A 430 17.36 -17.41 -10.28
CA TRP A 430 18.03 -16.23 -9.74
C TRP A 430 18.94 -15.57 -10.79
N SER A 431 19.32 -14.32 -10.56
CA SER A 431 20.10 -13.46 -11.46
C SER A 431 19.33 -13.03 -12.70
N VAL A 432 18.01 -12.90 -12.58
CA VAL A 432 17.09 -12.33 -13.55
C VAL A 432 16.23 -11.26 -12.85
N ASN A 433 16.05 -10.09 -13.48
CA ASN A 433 15.24 -9.00 -12.91
C ASN A 433 13.76 -9.21 -13.28
N ALA A 434 13.19 -10.32 -12.77
CA ALA A 434 11.87 -10.81 -13.11
C ALA A 434 10.77 -9.87 -12.59
N THR A 435 9.93 -9.38 -13.49
CA THR A 435 8.69 -8.68 -13.13
C THR A 435 7.53 -9.66 -12.98
N ASP A 436 7.53 -10.75 -13.78
CA ASP A 436 6.44 -11.71 -13.79
C ASP A 436 6.91 -13.12 -14.16
N GLY A 437 6.12 -14.16 -13.78
CA GLY A 437 6.46 -15.56 -14.07
C GLY A 437 5.30 -16.51 -13.93
N HIS A 438 5.03 -17.30 -15.00
CA HIS A 438 3.88 -18.20 -15.12
C HIS A 438 4.24 -19.57 -15.65
N TRP A 439 3.44 -20.56 -15.26
CA TRP A 439 3.44 -21.86 -15.93
C TRP A 439 2.67 -21.76 -17.24
N GLY A 440 3.27 -22.22 -18.34
CA GLY A 440 2.65 -22.21 -19.66
C GLY A 440 1.91 -23.53 -19.99
N PRO A 441 1.06 -23.52 -21.04
CA PRO A 441 0.33 -24.69 -21.48
C PRO A 441 1.25 -25.83 -21.98
N ASP A 442 2.50 -25.53 -22.25
CA ASP A 442 3.57 -26.47 -22.64
C ASP A 442 4.30 -27.10 -21.45
N GLY A 443 3.87 -26.80 -20.22
CA GLY A 443 4.46 -27.29 -18.99
C GLY A 443 5.81 -26.67 -18.64
N SER A 444 6.22 -25.61 -19.37
CA SER A 444 7.41 -24.82 -19.03
C SER A 444 7.06 -23.71 -18.10
N PHE A 445 8.05 -23.23 -17.35
CA PHE A 445 7.94 -22.01 -16.55
C PHE A 445 8.49 -20.83 -17.36
N TRP A 446 7.70 -19.80 -17.53
CA TRP A 446 8.00 -18.61 -18.32
C TRP A 446 8.34 -17.43 -17.39
N VAL A 447 9.32 -16.62 -17.75
CA VAL A 447 9.78 -15.48 -16.95
C VAL A 447 9.88 -14.25 -17.85
N LEU A 448 9.24 -13.17 -17.44
CA LEU A 448 9.38 -11.85 -18.04
C LEU A 448 10.49 -11.08 -17.29
N ASP A 449 11.51 -10.67 -18.03
CA ASP A 449 12.70 -9.97 -17.52
C ASP A 449 12.67 -8.51 -17.95
N TRP A 450 12.64 -7.60 -16.97
CA TRP A 450 12.72 -6.16 -17.18
C TRP A 450 14.10 -5.71 -17.68
N PHE A 451 15.14 -6.52 -17.53
CA PHE A 451 16.55 -6.18 -17.66
C PHE A 451 17.10 -5.54 -16.37
N ASP A 452 17.98 -4.54 -16.43
CA ASP A 452 18.57 -3.90 -15.25
C ASP A 452 18.06 -2.46 -15.05
N GLY A 453 18.06 -1.99 -13.80
CA GLY A 453 17.63 -0.64 -13.42
C GLY A 453 16.13 -0.56 -13.15
N TRP A 454 15.70 0.63 -12.79
CA TRP A 454 14.31 1.01 -12.56
C TRP A 454 13.70 1.75 -13.75
N GLU A 455 14.55 2.36 -14.58
CA GLU A 455 14.12 3.12 -15.75
C GLU A 455 13.99 2.24 -16.99
N PRO A 456 13.01 2.51 -17.85
CA PRO A 456 12.83 1.82 -19.10
C PRO A 456 13.93 2.22 -20.10
N VAL A 457 14.76 1.25 -20.48
CA VAL A 457 15.94 1.45 -21.38
C VAL A 457 15.75 0.88 -22.78
N GLY A 458 14.53 0.54 -23.16
CA GLY A 458 14.20 -0.01 -24.48
C GLY A 458 14.42 -1.51 -24.62
N LYS A 459 14.61 -2.23 -23.52
CA LYS A 459 14.85 -3.69 -23.49
C LYS A 459 13.74 -4.42 -22.78
N GLY A 460 13.61 -5.72 -23.02
CA GLY A 460 12.69 -6.63 -22.37
C GLY A 460 12.85 -8.01 -22.95
N ARG A 461 12.70 -9.04 -22.12
CA ARG A 461 13.01 -10.43 -22.52
C ARG A 461 12.03 -11.41 -21.91
N ILE A 462 11.78 -12.48 -22.62
CA ILE A 462 10.99 -13.60 -22.13
C ILE A 462 11.84 -14.84 -22.21
N TYR A 463 12.07 -15.47 -21.06
CA TYR A 463 12.79 -16.72 -20.95
C TYR A 463 11.83 -17.86 -20.63
N ARG A 464 12.15 -19.06 -21.10
CA ARG A 464 11.41 -20.28 -20.83
C ARG A 464 12.33 -21.28 -20.14
N PHE A 465 11.86 -21.82 -19.02
CA PHE A 465 12.57 -22.82 -18.23
C PHE A 465 11.76 -24.12 -18.23
N SER A 466 12.41 -25.24 -18.52
CA SER A 466 11.74 -26.55 -18.63
C SER A 466 12.53 -27.65 -17.92
N ASP A 467 11.80 -28.61 -17.34
CA ASP A 467 12.38 -29.87 -16.87
C ASP A 467 12.32 -30.92 -18.01
N PRO A 468 13.43 -31.26 -18.68
CA PRO A 468 13.41 -32.21 -19.80
C PRO A 468 12.88 -33.59 -19.43
N ARG A 469 12.90 -33.97 -18.15
CA ARG A 469 12.41 -35.25 -17.67
C ARG A 469 10.87 -35.37 -17.77
N HIS A 470 10.19 -34.22 -17.72
CA HIS A 470 8.73 -34.16 -17.63
C HIS A 470 8.08 -33.34 -18.76
N SER A 471 8.74 -32.32 -19.29
CA SER A 471 8.20 -31.38 -20.31
C SER A 471 7.85 -32.05 -21.65
N GLN A 472 8.39 -33.24 -21.93
CA GLN A 472 8.11 -34.00 -23.15
C GLN A 472 7.14 -35.16 -22.90
N SER A 473 6.52 -35.27 -21.74
CA SER A 473 5.57 -36.33 -21.40
C SER A 473 4.31 -36.30 -22.28
N GLU A 474 3.64 -37.44 -22.42
CA GLU A 474 2.34 -37.51 -23.11
C GLU A 474 1.30 -36.60 -22.46
N LEU A 475 1.29 -36.53 -21.14
CA LEU A 475 0.40 -35.67 -20.37
C LEU A 475 0.57 -34.19 -20.73
N VAL A 476 1.81 -33.68 -20.93
CA VAL A 476 2.05 -32.32 -21.38
C VAL A 476 1.56 -32.09 -22.79
N ARG A 477 1.78 -33.05 -23.71
CA ARG A 477 1.26 -32.95 -25.07
C ARG A 477 -0.28 -32.96 -25.10
N GLU A 478 -0.90 -33.83 -24.32
CA GLU A 478 -2.36 -33.90 -24.15
C GLU A 478 -2.89 -32.54 -23.60
N THR A 479 -2.27 -32.03 -22.52
CA THR A 479 -2.64 -30.75 -21.92
C THR A 479 -2.61 -29.63 -22.96
N LYS A 480 -1.48 -29.47 -23.67
CA LYS A 480 -1.31 -28.45 -24.69
C LYS A 480 -2.36 -28.55 -25.81
N ALA A 481 -2.67 -29.77 -26.27
CA ALA A 481 -3.66 -30.01 -27.31
C ALA A 481 -5.08 -29.63 -26.83
N ILE A 482 -5.46 -30.04 -25.60
CA ILE A 482 -6.78 -29.72 -25.03
C ILE A 482 -6.96 -28.23 -24.91
N LEU A 483 -5.98 -27.52 -24.36
CA LEU A 483 -6.03 -26.08 -24.14
C LEU A 483 -6.10 -25.30 -25.47
N ALA A 484 -5.26 -25.67 -26.45
CA ALA A 484 -5.24 -25.05 -27.77
C ALA A 484 -6.54 -25.25 -28.58
N GLU A 485 -7.18 -26.45 -28.49
CA GLU A 485 -8.46 -26.70 -29.14
C GLU A 485 -9.65 -26.07 -28.42
N GLY A 486 -9.50 -25.79 -27.12
CA GLY A 486 -10.52 -25.20 -26.27
C GLY A 486 -11.68 -26.15 -25.94
N PHE A 487 -12.68 -25.65 -25.22
CA PHE A 487 -13.71 -26.43 -24.53
C PHE A 487 -15.09 -26.38 -25.22
N ALA A 488 -15.38 -25.31 -25.97
CA ALA A 488 -16.72 -24.97 -26.45
C ALA A 488 -17.33 -26.06 -27.36
N LYS A 489 -16.51 -26.78 -28.11
CA LYS A 489 -16.98 -27.86 -29.05
C LYS A 489 -16.97 -29.26 -28.44
N ARG A 490 -16.58 -29.41 -27.17
CA ARG A 490 -16.41 -30.72 -26.52
C ARG A 490 -17.73 -31.28 -26.00
N SER A 491 -17.82 -32.60 -25.96
CA SER A 491 -18.98 -33.26 -25.37
C SER A 491 -19.02 -33.10 -23.85
N VAL A 492 -20.20 -33.13 -23.22
CA VAL A 492 -20.36 -33.16 -21.77
C VAL A 492 -19.57 -34.30 -21.13
N GLY A 493 -19.46 -35.45 -21.84
CA GLY A 493 -18.65 -36.58 -21.40
C GLY A 493 -17.16 -36.28 -21.30
N ASP A 494 -16.58 -35.58 -22.31
CA ASP A 494 -15.18 -35.15 -22.30
C ASP A 494 -14.94 -34.13 -21.22
N LEU A 495 -15.80 -33.11 -21.12
CA LEU A 495 -15.70 -32.09 -20.08
C LEU A 495 -15.75 -32.72 -18.67
N SER A 496 -16.67 -33.64 -18.43
CA SER A 496 -16.75 -34.37 -17.16
C SER A 496 -15.51 -35.23 -16.87
N LYS A 497 -14.89 -35.84 -17.90
CA LYS A 497 -13.60 -36.54 -17.76
C LYS A 497 -12.49 -35.56 -17.36
N TRP A 498 -12.44 -34.39 -17.99
CA TRP A 498 -11.39 -33.40 -17.77
C TRP A 498 -11.48 -32.68 -16.41
N LEU A 499 -12.58 -32.71 -15.69
CA LEU A 499 -12.62 -32.34 -14.29
C LEU A 499 -11.63 -33.13 -13.41
N ASN A 500 -11.20 -34.30 -13.86
CA ASN A 500 -10.20 -35.16 -13.19
C ASN A 500 -8.78 -34.99 -13.76
N HIS A 501 -8.56 -34.07 -14.70
CA HIS A 501 -7.27 -33.88 -15.35
C HIS A 501 -6.21 -33.40 -14.36
N ALA A 502 -4.95 -33.75 -14.55
CA ALA A 502 -3.86 -33.33 -13.68
C ALA A 502 -3.65 -31.81 -13.72
N ASN A 503 -3.74 -31.22 -14.92
CA ASN A 503 -3.53 -29.79 -15.11
C ASN A 503 -4.73 -28.94 -14.63
N TYR A 504 -4.45 -27.90 -13.86
CA TYR A 504 -5.46 -27.00 -13.25
C TYR A 504 -6.25 -26.20 -14.30
N ARG A 505 -5.59 -25.66 -15.35
CA ARG A 505 -6.28 -24.90 -16.43
C ARG A 505 -7.28 -25.79 -17.17
N VAL A 506 -6.92 -27.04 -17.43
CA VAL A 506 -7.85 -28.01 -18.09
C VAL A 506 -9.07 -28.24 -17.21
N ARG A 507 -8.89 -28.43 -15.89
CA ARG A 507 -10.02 -28.59 -14.97
C ARG A 507 -10.92 -27.36 -14.93
N LEU A 508 -10.30 -26.14 -14.84
CA LEU A 508 -11.05 -24.88 -14.86
C LEU A 508 -11.81 -24.67 -16.17
N GLY A 509 -11.16 -24.88 -17.30
CA GLY A 509 -11.81 -24.74 -18.61
C GLY A 509 -13.01 -25.68 -18.76
N ALA A 510 -12.88 -26.93 -18.35
CA ALA A 510 -13.98 -27.90 -18.35
C ALA A 510 -15.13 -27.48 -17.42
N GLN A 511 -14.83 -27.03 -16.23
CA GLN A 511 -15.80 -26.50 -15.25
C GLN A 511 -16.54 -25.27 -15.81
N PHE A 512 -15.79 -24.29 -16.34
CA PHE A 512 -16.35 -23.05 -16.87
C PHE A 512 -17.28 -23.31 -18.06
N GLU A 513 -16.91 -24.24 -18.94
CA GLU A 513 -17.74 -24.62 -20.09
C GLU A 513 -19.02 -25.35 -19.64
N LEU A 514 -18.93 -26.29 -18.70
CA LEU A 514 -20.12 -26.95 -18.13
C LEU A 514 -21.05 -25.93 -17.46
N ALA A 515 -20.49 -24.97 -16.73
CA ALA A 515 -21.26 -23.90 -16.08
C ALA A 515 -21.91 -22.96 -17.12
N ALA A 516 -21.20 -22.59 -18.19
CA ALA A 516 -21.73 -21.77 -19.27
C ALA A 516 -22.91 -22.45 -20.00
N ARG A 517 -22.84 -23.77 -20.16
CA ARG A 517 -23.96 -24.59 -20.70
C ARG A 517 -25.08 -24.82 -19.69
N GLN A 518 -24.96 -24.35 -18.46
CA GLN A 518 -25.94 -24.60 -17.39
C GLN A 518 -26.12 -26.09 -17.08
N ASP A 519 -25.08 -26.95 -17.29
CA ASP A 519 -25.14 -28.38 -17.02
C ASP A 519 -24.87 -28.71 -15.54
N ASP A 520 -25.80 -28.30 -14.69
CA ASP A 520 -25.77 -28.57 -13.27
C ASP A 520 -25.78 -30.05 -12.90
N LYS A 521 -26.32 -30.90 -13.77
CA LYS A 521 -26.34 -32.37 -13.57
C LYS A 521 -24.95 -32.98 -13.63
N ALA A 522 -24.15 -32.61 -14.64
CA ALA A 522 -22.78 -33.08 -14.78
C ALA A 522 -21.91 -32.59 -13.62
N LEU A 523 -22.05 -31.30 -13.25
CA LEU A 523 -21.34 -30.68 -12.16
C LEU A 523 -21.72 -31.32 -10.80
N LEU A 524 -22.99 -31.51 -10.50
CA LEU A 524 -23.44 -32.24 -9.30
C LEU A 524 -22.94 -33.67 -9.24
N LYS A 525 -22.95 -34.39 -10.36
CA LYS A 525 -22.39 -35.75 -10.42
C LYS A 525 -20.91 -35.73 -10.03
N ALA A 526 -20.16 -34.76 -10.53
CA ALA A 526 -18.76 -34.59 -10.15
C ALA A 526 -18.62 -34.25 -8.65
N ALA A 527 -19.35 -33.28 -8.13
CA ALA A 527 -19.31 -32.86 -6.72
C ALA A 527 -19.58 -34.04 -5.76
N LEU A 528 -20.59 -34.87 -6.06
CA LEU A 528 -21.09 -35.91 -5.17
C LEU A 528 -20.36 -37.24 -5.30
N SER A 529 -19.80 -37.55 -6.46
CA SER A 529 -19.35 -38.93 -6.74
C SER A 529 -18.06 -39.08 -7.58
N ALA A 530 -17.35 -37.97 -7.90
CA ALA A 530 -16.06 -38.09 -8.59
C ALA A 530 -15.02 -38.77 -7.69
N LYS A 531 -14.09 -39.47 -8.31
CA LYS A 531 -13.04 -40.26 -7.64
C LYS A 531 -11.94 -39.35 -7.05
N THR A 532 -11.62 -38.26 -7.74
CA THR A 532 -10.57 -37.35 -7.30
C THR A 532 -11.16 -36.17 -6.51
N LEU A 533 -10.43 -35.73 -5.50
CA LEU A 533 -10.81 -34.57 -4.69
C LEU A 533 -10.94 -33.30 -5.56
N HIS A 534 -10.02 -33.09 -6.50
CA HIS A 534 -10.08 -31.95 -7.42
C HIS A 534 -11.38 -31.95 -8.24
N ALA A 535 -11.78 -33.07 -8.84
CA ALA A 535 -13.03 -33.11 -9.61
C ALA A 535 -14.25 -32.80 -8.75
N ARG A 536 -14.28 -33.28 -7.51
CA ARG A 536 -15.37 -32.95 -6.57
C ARG A 536 -15.46 -31.45 -6.31
N ILE A 537 -14.32 -30.81 -6.02
CA ILE A 537 -14.24 -29.38 -5.73
C ILE A 537 -14.63 -28.54 -6.96
N HIS A 538 -14.13 -28.89 -8.15
CA HIS A 538 -14.54 -28.25 -9.41
C HIS A 538 -16.04 -28.41 -9.68
N GLY A 539 -16.63 -29.56 -9.33
CA GLY A 539 -18.07 -29.79 -9.39
C GLY A 539 -18.85 -28.83 -8.48
N ILE A 540 -18.37 -28.63 -7.24
CA ILE A 540 -19.01 -27.72 -6.26
C ILE A 540 -18.94 -26.27 -6.76
N TRP A 541 -17.77 -25.79 -7.19
CA TRP A 541 -17.60 -24.44 -7.76
C TRP A 541 -18.49 -24.23 -8.99
N GLY A 542 -18.55 -25.21 -9.90
CA GLY A 542 -19.38 -25.14 -11.10
C GLY A 542 -20.87 -25.02 -10.78
N VAL A 543 -21.38 -25.77 -9.81
CA VAL A 543 -22.77 -25.59 -9.30
C VAL A 543 -22.99 -24.19 -8.78
N GLY A 544 -22.04 -23.64 -8.00
CA GLY A 544 -22.08 -22.25 -7.54
C GLY A 544 -22.14 -21.24 -8.68
N GLN A 545 -21.36 -21.44 -9.75
CA GLN A 545 -21.38 -20.58 -10.94
C GLN A 545 -22.74 -20.61 -11.64
N VAL A 546 -23.32 -21.78 -11.86
CA VAL A 546 -24.66 -21.92 -12.45
C VAL A 546 -25.69 -21.20 -11.61
N ALA A 547 -25.71 -21.42 -10.30
CA ALA A 547 -26.64 -20.79 -9.38
C ALA A 547 -26.52 -19.26 -9.38
N ARG A 548 -25.29 -18.73 -9.44
CA ARG A 548 -25.03 -17.27 -9.51
C ARG A 548 -25.50 -16.68 -10.83
N ALA A 549 -25.18 -17.31 -11.96
CA ALA A 549 -25.61 -16.85 -13.28
C ALA A 549 -27.15 -16.79 -13.37
N GLN A 550 -27.85 -17.80 -12.85
CA GLN A 550 -29.31 -17.83 -12.82
C GLN A 550 -29.89 -16.72 -11.95
N ARG A 551 -29.29 -16.43 -10.79
CA ARG A 551 -29.71 -15.32 -9.92
C ARG A 551 -29.53 -13.95 -10.61
N ASN A 552 -28.38 -13.74 -11.29
CA ASN A 552 -28.06 -12.48 -11.95
C ASN A 552 -29.01 -12.18 -13.13
N THR A 553 -29.58 -13.20 -13.77
CA THR A 553 -30.60 -13.03 -14.82
C THR A 553 -32.01 -12.73 -14.30
N GLY A 554 -32.23 -12.69 -12.99
CA GLY A 554 -33.53 -12.39 -12.37
C GLY A 554 -34.61 -13.48 -12.60
N VAL A 555 -34.24 -14.65 -13.06
CA VAL A 555 -35.17 -15.78 -13.24
C VAL A 555 -35.57 -16.31 -11.86
N SER A 556 -36.70 -15.85 -11.35
CA SER A 556 -37.28 -16.38 -10.11
C SER A 556 -37.70 -17.83 -10.30
N GLY A 557 -37.23 -18.72 -9.45
CA GLY A 557 -37.53 -20.15 -9.50
C GLY A 557 -36.45 -21.01 -10.16
N ALA A 558 -35.31 -20.43 -10.51
CA ALA A 558 -34.14 -21.14 -11.01
C ALA A 558 -33.65 -22.16 -9.95
N ARG A 559 -33.55 -23.38 -10.36
CA ARG A 559 -33.15 -24.64 -9.69
C ARG A 559 -32.38 -24.51 -8.39
N VAL A 560 -33.10 -24.17 -7.32
CA VAL A 560 -32.66 -24.26 -5.92
C VAL A 560 -32.22 -25.71 -5.57
N ASP A 561 -32.67 -26.70 -6.36
CA ASP A 561 -32.40 -28.11 -6.14
C ASP A 561 -30.92 -28.50 -6.18
N SER A 562 -30.10 -27.83 -7.02
CA SER A 562 -28.68 -28.17 -7.14
C SER A 562 -27.89 -27.70 -5.91
N LEU A 563 -28.21 -26.52 -5.33
CA LEU A 563 -27.60 -26.05 -4.09
C LEU A 563 -28.02 -26.90 -2.88
N GLU A 564 -29.29 -27.34 -2.84
CA GLU A 564 -29.79 -28.27 -1.80
C GLU A 564 -28.93 -29.52 -1.72
N ARG A 565 -28.54 -30.06 -2.91
CA ARG A 565 -27.72 -31.27 -3.04
C ARG A 565 -26.29 -31.08 -2.53
N LEU A 566 -25.81 -29.85 -2.35
CA LEU A 566 -24.49 -29.54 -1.75
C LEU A 566 -24.52 -29.55 -0.21
N ILE A 567 -25.69 -29.43 0.44
CA ILE A 567 -25.78 -29.39 1.91
C ILE A 567 -25.13 -30.61 2.59
N PRO A 568 -25.35 -31.86 2.12
CA PRO A 568 -24.69 -33.03 2.72
C PRO A 568 -23.16 -32.95 2.70
N LEU A 569 -22.56 -32.25 1.73
CA LEU A 569 -21.12 -32.07 1.64
C LEU A 569 -20.52 -31.19 2.78
N LEU A 570 -21.35 -30.46 3.53
CA LEU A 570 -20.94 -29.79 4.77
C LEU A 570 -20.61 -30.79 5.90
N ALA A 571 -20.90 -32.04 5.74
CA ALA A 571 -20.52 -33.14 6.64
C ALA A 571 -19.59 -34.16 5.95
N ASP A 572 -18.95 -33.79 4.84
CA ASP A 572 -18.04 -34.69 4.12
C ASP A 572 -16.84 -35.07 4.98
N THR A 573 -16.24 -36.22 4.72
CA THR A 573 -15.06 -36.68 5.43
C THR A 573 -13.82 -35.81 5.17
N ASP A 574 -13.74 -35.22 3.97
CA ASP A 574 -12.64 -34.33 3.59
C ASP A 574 -12.94 -32.86 3.96
N ALA A 575 -12.04 -32.23 4.73
CA ALA A 575 -12.18 -30.85 5.19
C ALA A 575 -12.27 -29.84 4.04
N LYS A 576 -11.52 -30.04 2.94
CA LYS A 576 -11.53 -29.15 1.77
C LYS A 576 -12.89 -29.15 1.09
N VAL A 577 -13.53 -30.34 1.00
CA VAL A 577 -14.89 -30.44 0.45
C VAL A 577 -15.88 -29.69 1.32
N ARG A 578 -15.79 -29.83 2.66
CA ARG A 578 -16.65 -29.09 3.59
C ARG A 578 -16.45 -27.57 3.45
N ALA A 579 -15.20 -27.12 3.39
CA ALA A 579 -14.84 -25.71 3.26
C ALA A 579 -15.36 -25.08 1.97
N VAL A 580 -15.13 -25.74 0.81
CA VAL A 580 -15.58 -25.23 -0.49
C VAL A 580 -17.11 -25.26 -0.60
N ALA A 581 -17.77 -26.32 -0.10
CA ALA A 581 -19.24 -26.36 -0.07
C ALA A 581 -19.83 -25.24 0.80
N ALA A 582 -19.20 -24.95 1.94
CA ALA A 582 -19.60 -23.83 2.80
C ALA A 582 -19.47 -22.48 2.09
N THR A 583 -18.33 -22.24 1.41
CA THR A 583 -18.10 -21.00 0.65
C THR A 583 -19.16 -20.83 -0.44
N VAL A 584 -19.43 -21.84 -1.24
CA VAL A 584 -20.41 -21.78 -2.34
C VAL A 584 -21.83 -21.54 -1.82
N LEU A 585 -22.24 -22.24 -0.74
CA LEU A 585 -23.56 -22.06 -0.14
C LEU A 585 -23.71 -20.70 0.53
N GLY A 586 -22.63 -20.19 1.14
CA GLY A 586 -22.57 -18.85 1.70
C GLY A 586 -22.67 -17.76 0.62
N ASP A 587 -21.91 -17.86 -0.48
CA ASP A 587 -21.95 -16.93 -1.61
C ASP A 587 -23.35 -16.90 -2.27
N ALA A 588 -23.98 -18.07 -2.37
CA ALA A 588 -25.35 -18.20 -2.83
C ALA A 588 -26.40 -17.69 -1.82
N ARG A 589 -25.98 -17.36 -0.57
CA ARG A 589 -26.88 -17.00 0.56
C ARG A 589 -28.00 -18.04 0.72
N TYR A 590 -27.66 -19.31 0.61
CA TYR A 590 -28.62 -20.40 0.58
C TYR A 590 -29.15 -20.71 1.98
N GLY A 591 -30.27 -20.08 2.38
CA GLY A 591 -30.80 -20.11 3.74
C GLY A 591 -31.08 -21.48 4.34
N ARG A 592 -31.33 -22.54 3.52
CA ARG A 592 -31.54 -23.91 4.01
C ARG A 592 -30.26 -24.59 4.53
N SER A 593 -29.08 -24.06 4.21
CA SER A 593 -27.81 -24.55 4.74
C SER A 593 -27.52 -24.10 6.17
N TYR A 594 -28.35 -23.23 6.77
CA TYR A 594 -28.11 -22.58 8.06
C TYR A 594 -27.72 -23.58 9.17
N GLU A 595 -28.53 -24.59 9.44
CA GLU A 595 -28.26 -25.56 10.51
C GLU A 595 -26.98 -26.37 10.28
N ALA A 596 -26.63 -26.64 9.02
CA ALA A 596 -25.39 -27.32 8.68
C ALA A 596 -24.18 -26.39 8.86
N LEU A 597 -24.29 -25.10 8.53
CA LEU A 597 -23.24 -24.10 8.73
C LEU A 597 -23.02 -23.80 10.23
N ILE A 598 -24.09 -23.79 11.06
CA ILE A 598 -23.95 -23.72 12.52
C ILE A 598 -23.05 -24.85 13.05
N ARG A 599 -23.18 -26.07 12.53
CA ARG A 599 -22.30 -27.19 12.95
C ARG A 599 -20.84 -26.96 12.56
N LEU A 600 -20.57 -26.30 11.42
CA LEU A 600 -19.20 -26.00 10.98
C LEU A 600 -18.48 -24.98 11.86
N THR A 601 -19.18 -24.18 12.66
CA THR A 601 -18.51 -23.31 13.65
C THR A 601 -17.74 -24.09 14.71
N ARG A 602 -17.99 -25.40 14.82
CA ARG A 602 -17.28 -26.34 15.71
C ARG A 602 -16.54 -27.43 14.94
N ASP A 603 -16.25 -27.23 13.66
CA ASP A 603 -15.49 -28.18 12.84
C ASP A 603 -14.10 -28.47 13.45
N SER A 604 -13.63 -29.69 13.35
CA SER A 604 -12.32 -30.11 13.83
C SER A 604 -11.18 -29.44 13.07
N ASP A 605 -11.39 -29.16 11.77
CA ASP A 605 -10.45 -28.44 10.92
C ASP A 605 -10.66 -26.91 11.08
N PRO A 606 -9.65 -26.17 11.58
CA PRO A 606 -9.79 -24.74 11.84
C PRO A 606 -10.06 -23.91 10.58
N HIS A 607 -9.49 -24.28 9.43
CA HIS A 607 -9.70 -23.59 8.17
C HIS A 607 -11.17 -23.73 7.71
N THR A 608 -11.71 -24.96 7.73
CA THR A 608 -13.13 -25.23 7.47
C THR A 608 -14.02 -24.44 8.45
N ARG A 609 -13.64 -24.40 9.72
CA ARG A 609 -14.36 -23.63 10.75
C ARG A 609 -14.45 -22.16 10.40
N ALA A 610 -13.32 -21.53 9.97
CA ALA A 610 -13.28 -20.13 9.55
C ALA A 610 -14.15 -19.86 8.34
N LEU A 611 -14.01 -20.64 7.25
CA LEU A 611 -14.79 -20.45 6.02
C LEU A 611 -16.28 -20.74 6.24
N GLY A 612 -16.62 -21.78 7.04
CA GLY A 612 -18.00 -22.06 7.45
C GLY A 612 -18.63 -20.91 8.26
N THR A 613 -17.85 -20.26 9.14
CA THR A 613 -18.32 -19.11 9.93
C THR A 613 -18.53 -17.87 9.05
N ILE A 614 -17.65 -17.61 8.08
CA ILE A 614 -17.85 -16.53 7.09
C ILE A 614 -19.11 -16.82 6.25
N ALA A 615 -19.30 -18.06 5.81
CA ALA A 615 -20.48 -18.47 5.07
C ALA A 615 -21.78 -18.30 5.88
N LEU A 616 -21.75 -18.62 7.18
CA LEU A 616 -22.85 -18.39 8.12
C LEU A 616 -23.20 -16.89 8.19
N GLY A 617 -22.19 -16.03 8.27
CA GLY A 617 -22.38 -14.57 8.26
C GLY A 617 -23.10 -14.08 6.99
N LYS A 618 -22.77 -14.64 5.82
CA LYS A 618 -23.41 -14.28 4.54
C LYS A 618 -24.91 -14.59 4.49
N LEU A 619 -25.40 -15.51 5.34
CA LEU A 619 -26.85 -15.79 5.47
C LEU A 619 -27.60 -14.67 6.19
N GLY A 620 -26.92 -13.82 6.96
CA GLY A 620 -27.49 -12.65 7.59
C GLY A 620 -28.51 -12.95 8.70
N ARG A 621 -28.34 -14.05 9.43
CA ARG A 621 -29.29 -14.47 10.48
C ARG A 621 -28.78 -14.10 11.86
N ARG A 622 -29.56 -13.28 12.60
CA ARG A 622 -29.26 -12.84 13.99
C ARG A 622 -29.22 -14.01 14.98
N GLU A 623 -29.95 -15.07 14.71
CA GLU A 623 -30.00 -16.27 15.56
C GLU A 623 -28.62 -16.97 15.65
N SER A 624 -27.67 -16.64 14.76
CA SER A 624 -26.30 -17.16 14.81
C SER A 624 -25.42 -16.51 15.89
N ILE A 625 -25.77 -15.35 16.40
CA ILE A 625 -24.93 -14.55 17.32
C ILE A 625 -24.46 -15.35 18.56
N PRO A 626 -25.31 -16.11 19.28
CA PRO A 626 -24.84 -16.90 20.43
C PRO A 626 -23.76 -17.92 20.03
N THR A 627 -23.94 -18.62 18.92
CA THR A 627 -22.95 -19.58 18.42
C THR A 627 -21.63 -18.89 18.00
N VAL A 628 -21.71 -17.69 17.47
CA VAL A 628 -20.50 -16.89 17.13
C VAL A 628 -19.81 -16.42 18.41
N PHE A 629 -20.53 -16.09 19.46
CA PHE A 629 -19.94 -15.78 20.78
C PHE A 629 -19.25 -17.00 21.39
N ASP A 630 -19.84 -18.20 21.27
CA ASP A 630 -19.16 -19.45 21.69
C ASP A 630 -17.84 -19.64 20.94
N LEU A 631 -17.83 -19.43 19.59
CA LEU A 631 -16.62 -19.53 18.78
C LEU A 631 -15.53 -18.54 19.24
N LEU A 632 -15.90 -17.28 19.53
CA LEU A 632 -14.97 -16.27 20.04
C LEU A 632 -14.40 -16.68 21.41
N ALA A 633 -15.24 -17.19 22.30
CA ALA A 633 -14.84 -17.65 23.61
C ALA A 633 -13.86 -18.85 23.54
N ASP A 634 -14.16 -19.82 22.67
CA ASP A 634 -13.33 -21.01 22.45
C ASP A 634 -12.00 -20.65 21.77
N ASN A 635 -12.00 -19.72 20.83
CA ASN A 635 -10.79 -19.21 20.18
C ASN A 635 -9.85 -18.50 21.16
N ALA A 636 -10.39 -17.85 22.17
CA ALA A 636 -9.64 -17.12 23.19
C ALA A 636 -8.56 -16.17 22.59
N ASP A 637 -8.87 -15.50 21.48
CA ASP A 637 -8.02 -14.62 20.67
C ASP A 637 -6.71 -15.25 20.12
N LYS A 638 -6.57 -16.57 20.15
CA LYS A 638 -5.34 -17.28 19.73
C LYS A 638 -5.17 -17.29 18.21
N ASP A 639 -6.26 -17.49 17.46
CA ASP A 639 -6.24 -17.53 16.00
C ASP A 639 -6.90 -16.26 15.44
N PRO A 640 -6.13 -15.38 14.76
CA PRO A 640 -6.66 -14.13 14.22
C PRO A 640 -7.65 -14.34 13.06
N TYR A 641 -7.52 -15.43 12.31
CA TYR A 641 -8.43 -15.73 11.20
C TYR A 641 -9.78 -16.24 11.69
N LEU A 642 -9.80 -17.04 12.79
CA LEU A 642 -11.06 -17.42 13.44
C LEU A 642 -11.76 -16.21 14.08
N ARG A 643 -10.99 -15.31 14.72
CA ARG A 643 -11.53 -14.05 15.21
C ARG A 643 -12.11 -13.21 14.07
N HIS A 644 -11.39 -13.07 12.95
CA HIS A 644 -11.87 -12.37 11.75
C HIS A 644 -13.17 -12.99 11.21
N ALA A 645 -13.23 -14.32 11.09
CA ALA A 645 -14.43 -15.03 10.64
C ALA A 645 -15.63 -14.77 11.53
N ALA A 646 -15.43 -14.79 12.86
CA ALA A 646 -16.48 -14.49 13.83
C ALA A 646 -16.95 -13.02 13.72
N VAL A 647 -16.03 -12.07 13.61
CA VAL A 647 -16.39 -10.65 13.39
C VAL A 647 -17.19 -10.48 12.08
N THR A 648 -16.78 -11.16 11.01
CA THR A 648 -17.52 -11.14 9.73
C THR A 648 -18.92 -11.71 9.89
N ALA A 649 -19.09 -12.77 10.68
CA ALA A 649 -20.40 -13.33 10.97
C ALA A 649 -21.28 -12.39 11.80
N LEU A 650 -20.72 -11.67 12.79
CA LEU A 650 -21.45 -10.65 13.56
C LEU A 650 -21.91 -9.49 12.66
N LEU A 651 -21.06 -9.05 11.75
CA LEU A 651 -21.41 -8.02 10.77
C LEU A 651 -22.55 -8.47 9.84
N GLY A 652 -22.49 -9.72 9.39
CA GLY A 652 -23.54 -10.30 8.55
C GLY A 652 -24.88 -10.43 9.27
N ALA A 653 -24.87 -10.80 10.53
CA ALA A 653 -26.07 -10.87 11.37
C ALA A 653 -26.76 -9.51 11.55
N ASN A 654 -25.99 -8.41 11.47
CA ASN A 654 -26.44 -7.02 11.47
C ASN A 654 -27.45 -6.67 12.60
N ASP A 655 -27.26 -7.25 13.78
CA ASP A 655 -28.09 -6.98 14.97
C ASP A 655 -27.31 -6.12 15.97
N ILE A 656 -27.39 -4.79 15.79
CA ILE A 656 -26.66 -3.80 16.59
C ILE A 656 -27.10 -3.86 18.05
N ASP A 657 -28.39 -4.04 18.31
CA ASP A 657 -28.90 -4.11 19.68
C ASP A 657 -28.36 -5.31 20.44
N ALA A 658 -28.24 -6.46 19.78
CA ALA A 658 -27.55 -7.61 20.36
C ALA A 658 -26.09 -7.32 20.71
N LEU A 659 -25.34 -6.62 19.85
CA LEU A 659 -23.97 -6.24 20.15
C LEU A 659 -23.88 -5.27 21.32
N VAL A 660 -24.70 -4.22 21.33
CA VAL A 660 -24.74 -3.21 22.41
C VAL A 660 -25.08 -3.84 23.77
N ASN A 661 -26.06 -4.75 23.80
CA ASN A 661 -26.47 -5.44 25.03
C ASN A 661 -25.37 -6.34 25.63
N HIS A 662 -24.37 -6.72 24.82
CA HIS A 662 -23.29 -7.62 25.22
C HIS A 662 -21.90 -6.94 25.33
N VAL A 663 -21.80 -5.59 25.31
CA VAL A 663 -20.53 -4.86 25.49
C VAL A 663 -19.81 -5.17 26.82
N ARG A 664 -20.55 -5.70 27.84
CA ARG A 664 -20.04 -6.13 29.13
C ARG A 664 -20.06 -7.66 29.29
N HIS A 665 -20.03 -8.40 28.20
CA HIS A 665 -20.01 -9.87 28.26
C HIS A 665 -18.85 -10.37 29.16
N ALA A 666 -19.05 -11.44 29.92
CA ALA A 666 -18.06 -11.94 30.88
C ALA A 666 -16.73 -12.33 30.21
N ASN A 667 -16.78 -12.97 29.03
CA ASN A 667 -15.62 -13.39 28.27
C ASN A 667 -15.00 -12.22 27.52
N ALA A 668 -13.68 -11.99 27.68
CA ALA A 668 -12.94 -10.89 27.06
C ALA A 668 -12.85 -11.02 25.53
N SER A 669 -12.70 -12.24 25.00
CA SER A 669 -12.61 -12.45 23.54
C SER A 669 -13.93 -12.18 22.84
N VAL A 670 -15.07 -12.44 23.52
CA VAL A 670 -16.39 -12.03 23.01
C VAL A 670 -16.49 -10.50 22.97
N ARG A 671 -16.07 -9.80 24.05
CA ARG A 671 -16.02 -8.33 24.05
C ARG A 671 -15.11 -7.77 22.97
N MET A 672 -13.94 -8.38 22.74
CA MET A 672 -13.05 -8.01 21.64
C MET A 672 -13.74 -8.18 20.27
N GLY A 673 -14.40 -9.30 20.02
CA GLY A 673 -15.14 -9.53 18.77
C GLY A 673 -16.27 -8.50 18.54
N ILE A 674 -17.01 -8.15 19.60
CA ILE A 674 -18.06 -7.10 19.54
C ILE A 674 -17.44 -5.73 19.24
N LEU A 675 -16.34 -5.38 19.90
CA LEU A 675 -15.62 -4.14 19.66
C LEU A 675 -15.19 -4.03 18.19
N LEU A 676 -14.60 -5.10 17.62
CA LEU A 676 -14.14 -5.12 16.22
C LEU A 676 -15.32 -5.03 15.23
N ALA A 677 -16.47 -5.62 15.54
CA ALA A 677 -17.69 -5.44 14.75
C ALA A 677 -18.17 -3.99 14.81
N MET A 678 -18.22 -3.37 16.00
CA MET A 678 -18.59 -1.97 16.18
C MET A 678 -17.62 -1.01 15.49
N ARG A 679 -16.32 -1.33 15.44
CA ARG A 679 -15.32 -0.59 14.67
C ARG A 679 -15.70 -0.53 13.18
N LYS A 680 -16.00 -1.67 12.58
CA LYS A 680 -16.41 -1.75 11.16
C LYS A 680 -17.76 -1.08 10.87
N LEU A 681 -18.64 -1.04 11.86
CA LEU A 681 -19.96 -0.36 11.78
C LEU A 681 -19.89 1.11 12.21
N GLU A 682 -18.73 1.63 12.58
CA GLU A 682 -18.49 3.01 13.03
C GLU A 682 -19.44 3.46 14.16
N ARG A 683 -19.69 2.56 15.15
CA ARG A 683 -20.67 2.77 16.21
C ARG A 683 -20.10 3.59 17.36
N ASN A 684 -20.83 4.62 17.78
CA ASN A 684 -20.44 5.47 18.92
C ASN A 684 -20.43 4.71 20.26
N GLU A 685 -21.22 3.65 20.38
CA GLU A 685 -21.31 2.78 21.56
C GLU A 685 -19.99 2.05 21.86
N ILE A 686 -19.04 2.04 20.92
CA ILE A 686 -17.66 1.56 21.12
C ILE A 686 -16.97 2.27 22.29
N ALA A 687 -17.39 3.50 22.63
CA ALA A 687 -16.89 4.23 23.79
C ALA A 687 -17.04 3.46 25.13
N ALA A 688 -17.98 2.53 25.23
CA ALA A 688 -18.15 1.70 26.44
C ALA A 688 -16.90 0.85 26.76
N PHE A 689 -16.12 0.46 25.74
CA PHE A 689 -14.91 -0.34 25.91
C PHE A 689 -13.70 0.45 26.45
N LEU A 690 -13.76 1.79 26.47
CA LEU A 690 -12.72 2.62 27.08
C LEU A 690 -12.66 2.45 28.61
N ALA A 691 -13.73 1.92 29.22
CA ALA A 691 -13.80 1.56 30.64
C ALA A 691 -13.64 0.06 30.90
N ASP A 692 -13.21 -0.73 29.91
CA ASP A 692 -13.02 -2.17 30.07
C ASP A 692 -11.90 -2.48 31.09
N THR A 693 -11.99 -3.63 31.73
CA THR A 693 -10.97 -4.12 32.69
C THR A 693 -9.72 -4.66 31.99
N SER A 694 -9.83 -5.01 30.70
CA SER A 694 -8.71 -5.50 29.90
C SER A 694 -7.99 -4.32 29.22
N PRO A 695 -6.69 -4.06 29.50
CA PRO A 695 -5.92 -3.02 28.83
C PRO A 695 -5.87 -3.20 27.31
N ALA A 696 -5.86 -4.45 26.85
CA ALA A 696 -5.87 -4.76 25.41
C ALA A 696 -7.15 -4.28 24.74
N ILE A 697 -8.31 -4.47 25.37
CA ILE A 697 -9.62 -4.01 24.86
C ILE A 697 -9.69 -2.48 24.88
N VAL A 698 -9.20 -1.82 25.95
CA VAL A 698 -9.15 -0.34 26.01
C VAL A 698 -8.28 0.22 24.88
N THR A 699 -7.11 -0.40 24.65
CA THR A 699 -6.18 0.00 23.59
C THR A 699 -6.80 -0.17 22.21
N GLU A 700 -7.46 -1.31 21.96
CA GLU A 700 -8.12 -1.56 20.69
C GLU A 700 -9.32 -0.64 20.44
N ALA A 701 -10.07 -0.28 21.49
CA ALA A 701 -11.12 0.73 21.41
C ALA A 701 -10.55 2.11 20.98
N ALA A 702 -9.42 2.51 21.56
CA ALA A 702 -8.75 3.76 21.17
C ALA A 702 -8.27 3.73 19.72
N ARG A 703 -7.69 2.58 19.26
CA ARG A 703 -7.34 2.37 17.85
C ARG A 703 -8.56 2.51 16.94
N ALA A 704 -9.67 1.85 17.30
CA ALA A 704 -10.88 1.92 16.52
C ALA A 704 -11.43 3.37 16.42
N ILE A 705 -11.51 4.07 17.55
CA ILE A 705 -12.09 5.41 17.63
C ILE A 705 -11.28 6.44 16.84
N ASN A 706 -9.93 6.40 16.95
CA ASN A 706 -9.05 7.34 16.26
C ASN A 706 -8.81 6.99 14.81
N ASP A 707 -8.44 5.74 14.52
CA ASP A 707 -7.92 5.34 13.22
C ASP A 707 -9.05 5.19 12.18
N GLN A 708 -10.28 4.81 12.63
CA GLN A 708 -11.49 4.70 11.81
C GLN A 708 -12.37 5.95 11.87
N PRO A 709 -11.97 7.07 12.35
CA PRO A 709 -12.61 8.20 13.02
C PRO A 709 -14.11 7.97 13.36
N ILE A 710 -14.35 7.72 14.66
CA ILE A 710 -15.71 7.62 15.22
C ILE A 710 -15.99 8.86 16.07
N PRO A 711 -16.54 9.95 15.49
CA PRO A 711 -16.59 11.26 16.15
C PRO A 711 -17.34 11.26 17.48
N GLY A 712 -18.43 10.51 17.60
CA GLY A 712 -19.24 10.47 18.84
C GLY A 712 -18.54 9.77 20.02
N ALA A 713 -17.45 9.01 19.77
CA ALA A 713 -16.68 8.34 20.82
C ALA A 713 -15.38 9.09 21.17
N MET A 714 -14.98 10.09 20.37
CA MET A 714 -13.70 10.80 20.53
C MET A 714 -13.57 11.55 21.85
N GLU A 715 -14.67 12.17 22.34
CA GLU A 715 -14.66 12.90 23.62
C GLU A 715 -14.38 11.98 24.80
N ALA A 716 -15.02 10.82 24.82
CA ALA A 716 -14.80 9.81 25.87
C ALA A 716 -13.33 9.34 25.88
N MET A 717 -12.72 9.18 24.71
CA MET A 717 -11.31 8.84 24.58
C MET A 717 -10.39 9.98 25.05
N ALA A 718 -10.68 11.22 24.68
CA ALA A 718 -9.89 12.38 25.11
C ALA A 718 -9.84 12.51 26.62
N ARG A 719 -10.93 12.23 27.34
CA ARG A 719 -10.99 12.29 28.82
C ARG A 719 -10.06 11.30 29.52
N LEU A 720 -9.63 10.23 28.84
CA LEU A 720 -8.65 9.29 29.38
C LEU A 720 -7.29 9.94 29.72
N ILE A 721 -7.01 11.13 29.23
CA ILE A 721 -5.79 11.88 29.58
C ILE A 721 -5.68 12.14 31.09
N GLU A 722 -6.82 12.22 31.79
CA GLU A 722 -6.90 12.46 33.24
C GLU A 722 -6.68 11.17 34.06
N ARG A 723 -6.82 9.99 33.43
CA ARG A 723 -6.71 8.69 34.14
C ARG A 723 -5.23 8.42 34.49
N PRO A 724 -4.91 8.14 35.77
CA PRO A 724 -3.55 7.79 36.17
C PRO A 724 -3.17 6.37 35.74
N GLY A 725 -1.84 6.14 35.65
CA GLY A 725 -1.28 4.81 35.45
C GLY A 725 -1.47 4.22 34.03
N LEU A 726 -1.85 5.00 33.05
CA LEU A 726 -1.85 4.56 31.64
C LEU A 726 -0.43 4.55 31.09
N THR A 727 0.00 3.41 30.56
CA THR A 727 1.36 3.20 30.03
C THR A 727 1.40 2.71 28.60
N GLU A 728 0.31 2.16 28.09
CA GLU A 728 0.21 1.57 26.75
C GLU A 728 0.42 2.64 25.67
N ALA A 729 1.54 2.55 24.97
CA ALA A 729 1.94 3.52 23.95
C ALA A 729 0.88 3.75 22.85
N PRO A 730 0.26 2.71 22.26
CA PRO A 730 -0.79 2.91 21.25
C PRO A 730 -2.00 3.67 21.77
N LEU A 731 -2.40 3.42 23.02
CA LEU A 731 -3.51 4.10 23.71
C LEU A 731 -3.17 5.58 23.94
N LEU A 732 -2.03 5.85 24.61
CA LEU A 732 -1.63 7.20 24.99
C LEU A 732 -1.51 8.14 23.80
N ARG A 733 -0.89 7.70 22.70
CA ARG A 733 -0.81 8.50 21.48
C ARG A 733 -2.17 8.94 20.95
N ARG A 734 -3.14 8.02 20.93
CA ARG A 734 -4.49 8.33 20.46
C ARG A 734 -5.25 9.25 21.41
N VAL A 735 -5.04 9.10 22.71
CA VAL A 735 -5.60 10.01 23.73
C VAL A 735 -5.04 11.43 23.59
N LEU A 736 -3.72 11.56 23.42
CA LEU A 736 -3.08 12.86 23.17
C LEU A 736 -3.55 13.48 21.86
N ASN A 737 -3.62 12.67 20.78
CA ASN A 737 -4.13 13.14 19.49
C ASN A 737 -5.61 13.58 19.55
N ALA A 738 -6.46 12.89 20.30
CA ALA A 738 -7.84 13.30 20.50
C ALA A 738 -7.94 14.68 21.15
N ASN A 739 -7.17 14.94 22.22
CA ASN A 739 -7.10 16.26 22.86
C ASN A 739 -6.57 17.34 21.90
N TYR A 740 -5.54 17.02 21.13
CA TYR A 740 -5.02 17.91 20.08
C TYR A 740 -6.11 18.24 19.05
N ARG A 741 -6.86 17.24 18.57
CA ARG A 741 -7.87 17.41 17.51
C ARG A 741 -9.12 18.16 17.96
N PHE A 742 -9.52 18.07 19.24
CA PHE A 742 -10.62 18.87 19.78
C PHE A 742 -10.31 20.38 19.76
N GLY A 743 -9.06 20.78 19.94
CA GLY A 743 -8.65 22.13 19.71
C GLY A 743 -9.27 23.19 20.64
N THR A 744 -9.79 22.83 21.83
CA THR A 744 -10.38 23.74 22.80
C THR A 744 -9.38 24.15 23.87
N GLU A 745 -9.69 25.25 24.62
CA GLU A 745 -8.88 25.62 25.76
C GLU A 745 -8.77 24.52 26.83
N ALA A 746 -9.86 23.79 27.08
CA ALA A 746 -9.87 22.71 28.05
C ALA A 746 -8.90 21.59 27.64
N THR A 747 -8.90 21.20 26.37
CA THR A 747 -7.99 20.14 25.89
C THR A 747 -6.55 20.61 25.78
N ALA A 748 -6.29 21.89 25.50
CA ALA A 748 -4.92 22.44 25.56
C ALA A 748 -4.40 22.45 27.01
N ARG A 749 -5.22 22.83 27.99
CA ARG A 749 -4.87 22.74 29.42
C ARG A 749 -4.65 21.30 29.86
N ALA A 750 -5.45 20.34 29.36
CA ALA A 750 -5.24 18.92 29.66
C ALA A 750 -3.88 18.41 29.14
N LEU A 751 -3.50 18.75 27.89
CA LEU A 751 -2.17 18.44 27.35
C LEU A 751 -1.04 19.08 28.16
N ALA A 752 -1.18 20.37 28.51
CA ALA A 752 -0.19 21.07 29.31
C ALA A 752 -0.04 20.45 30.70
N SER A 753 -1.15 20.14 31.38
CA SER A 753 -1.16 19.46 32.68
C SER A 753 -0.55 18.05 32.58
N TYR A 754 -0.85 17.27 31.53
CA TYR A 754 -0.28 15.95 31.33
C TYR A 754 1.27 16.00 31.24
N SER A 755 1.84 17.07 30.65
CA SER A 755 3.29 17.23 30.54
C SER A 755 4.01 17.33 31.90
N THR A 756 3.31 17.71 32.97
CA THR A 756 3.86 17.82 34.34
C THR A 756 3.77 16.54 35.16
N ARG A 757 3.00 15.56 34.72
CA ARG A 757 2.71 14.32 35.47
C ARG A 757 3.94 13.44 35.60
N GLU A 758 4.38 13.18 36.82
CA GLU A 758 5.55 12.32 37.10
C GLU A 758 5.26 10.84 36.87
N ASP A 759 4.00 10.41 37.01
CA ASP A 759 3.53 9.05 36.73
C ASP A 759 3.40 8.74 35.23
N ALA A 760 3.48 9.77 34.37
CA ALA A 760 3.37 9.60 32.91
C ALA A 760 4.75 9.33 32.28
N PRO A 761 4.83 8.43 31.26
CA PRO A 761 6.08 8.15 30.56
C PRO A 761 6.66 9.42 29.90
N VAL A 762 7.96 9.61 30.02
CA VAL A 762 8.67 10.83 29.60
C VAL A 762 8.43 11.18 28.14
N ASN A 763 8.44 10.20 27.26
CA ASN A 763 8.22 10.39 25.82
C ASN A 763 6.82 10.93 25.50
N PHE A 764 5.78 10.55 26.27
CA PHE A 764 4.42 11.06 26.07
C PHE A 764 4.21 12.44 26.71
N ARG A 765 4.97 12.78 27.76
CA ARG A 765 5.06 14.15 28.26
C ARG A 765 5.63 15.09 27.19
N VAL A 766 6.68 14.64 26.48
CA VAL A 766 7.25 15.34 25.32
C VAL A 766 6.21 15.47 24.20
N GLU A 767 5.54 14.37 23.84
CA GLU A 767 4.54 14.37 22.77
C GLU A 767 3.35 15.31 23.05
N ALA A 768 2.96 15.47 24.32
CA ALA A 768 1.93 16.42 24.73
C ALA A 768 2.39 17.89 24.52
N ILE A 769 3.66 18.20 24.83
CA ILE A 769 4.26 19.53 24.58
C ILE A 769 4.40 19.78 23.06
N ASP A 770 4.85 18.78 22.31
CA ASP A 770 4.96 18.88 20.85
C ASP A 770 3.58 19.09 20.20
N ALA A 771 2.51 18.48 20.73
CA ALA A 771 1.14 18.71 20.29
C ALA A 771 0.71 20.19 20.52
N LEU A 772 1.08 20.80 21.63
CA LEU A 772 0.84 22.21 21.88
C LEU A 772 1.68 23.11 20.96
N THR A 773 2.92 22.72 20.69
CA THR A 773 3.85 23.45 19.83
C THR A 773 3.37 23.50 18.37
N GLU A 774 2.83 22.36 17.88
CA GLU A 774 2.29 22.21 16.52
C GLU A 774 0.85 22.76 16.36
N TRP A 775 0.20 23.12 17.46
CA TRP A 775 -1.18 23.59 17.46
C TRP A 775 -1.47 24.76 16.52
N PRO A 776 -0.63 25.80 16.44
CA PRO A 776 -0.88 26.92 15.53
C PRO A 776 -0.83 26.55 14.06
N ALA A 777 0.00 25.58 13.69
CA ALA A 777 0.17 25.15 12.31
C ALA A 777 -1.07 24.44 11.77
N ASN A 778 -1.87 23.81 12.66
CA ASN A 778 -3.11 23.10 12.34
C ASN A 778 -3.04 22.30 11.04
N SER A 779 -2.03 21.44 10.90
CA SER A 779 -1.89 20.57 9.74
C SER A 779 -3.18 19.79 9.49
N GLY A 780 -3.64 19.76 8.25
CA GLY A 780 -4.80 18.93 7.87
C GLY A 780 -4.54 17.43 7.99
N ARG A 781 -3.29 17.00 8.17
CA ARG A 781 -2.92 15.59 8.36
C ARG A 781 -3.08 15.16 9.82
N ASP A 782 -3.67 13.99 10.02
CA ASP A 782 -3.78 13.37 11.35
C ASP A 782 -2.39 12.90 11.84
N ARG A 783 -2.03 13.24 13.09
CA ARG A 783 -0.70 12.96 13.66
C ARG A 783 -0.39 11.47 13.85
N ILE A 784 -1.41 10.62 13.88
CA ILE A 784 -1.26 9.16 14.07
C ILE A 784 -1.31 8.41 12.76
N THR A 785 -2.26 8.77 11.89
CA THR A 785 -2.50 8.03 10.64
C THR A 785 -1.84 8.69 9.42
N GLY A 786 -1.44 9.96 9.52
CA GLY A 786 -0.93 10.74 8.38
C GLY A 786 -1.98 11.07 7.32
N LEU A 787 -3.22 10.61 7.47
CA LEU A 787 -4.30 10.82 6.54
C LEU A 787 -4.80 12.27 6.58
N TRP A 788 -5.29 12.75 5.43
CA TRP A 788 -5.88 14.08 5.32
C TRP A 788 -7.24 14.12 6.03
N ARG A 789 -7.25 14.74 7.21
CA ARG A 789 -8.41 14.88 8.11
C ARG A 789 -8.45 16.27 8.72
N PRO A 790 -8.64 17.34 7.92
CA PRO A 790 -8.65 18.71 8.43
C PRO A 790 -9.77 18.88 9.47
N THR A 791 -9.52 19.72 10.48
CA THR A 791 -10.56 20.12 11.43
C THR A 791 -11.48 21.15 10.78
N ALA A 792 -12.80 21.04 11.05
CA ALA A 792 -13.80 21.93 10.46
C ALA A 792 -13.84 23.35 11.08
N PHE A 793 -13.01 23.64 12.09
CA PHE A 793 -13.01 24.88 12.84
C PHE A 793 -11.61 25.48 12.93
N ALA A 794 -11.56 26.80 12.97
CA ALA A 794 -10.31 27.53 13.21
C ALA A 794 -9.90 27.44 14.69
N ARG A 795 -8.59 27.23 14.92
CA ARG A 795 -8.01 27.19 16.26
C ARG A 795 -7.43 28.53 16.64
N SER A 796 -7.55 28.93 17.91
CA SER A 796 -6.85 30.11 18.42
C SER A 796 -5.36 29.77 18.60
N GLU A 797 -4.50 30.56 17.98
CA GLU A 797 -3.04 30.41 18.11
C GLU A 797 -2.51 30.77 19.51
N LYS A 798 -3.29 31.50 20.33
CA LYS A 798 -2.90 31.90 21.68
C LYS A 798 -3.12 30.82 22.74
N VAL A 799 -4.11 29.94 22.51
CA VAL A 799 -4.55 28.93 23.48
C VAL A 799 -3.45 28.02 23.99
N PRO A 800 -2.57 27.42 23.14
CA PRO A 800 -1.52 26.53 23.64
C PRO A 800 -0.46 27.28 24.46
N GLY A 801 -0.16 28.57 24.10
CA GLY A 801 0.74 29.41 24.86
C GLY A 801 0.18 29.72 26.25
N GLU A 802 -1.10 30.13 26.34
CA GLU A 802 -1.77 30.41 27.61
C GLU A 802 -1.85 29.18 28.52
N ALA A 803 -2.05 27.99 27.92
CA ALA A 803 -2.08 26.70 28.66
C ALA A 803 -0.70 26.30 29.22
N LEU A 804 0.38 26.48 28.45
CA LEU A 804 1.74 26.08 28.85
C LEU A 804 2.45 27.13 29.73
N LYS A 805 2.17 28.41 29.56
CA LYS A 805 2.79 29.55 30.26
C LYS A 805 2.94 29.36 31.77
N PRO A 806 1.90 28.99 32.56
CA PRO A 806 2.01 28.86 34.03
C PRO A 806 2.92 27.68 34.45
N LEU A 807 3.15 26.71 33.57
CA LEU A 807 3.89 25.49 33.86
C LEU A 807 5.33 25.54 33.33
N ALA A 808 5.62 26.40 32.37
CA ALA A 808 6.88 26.43 31.64
C ALA A 808 8.10 26.58 32.54
N LYS A 809 8.06 27.53 33.54
CA LYS A 809 9.16 27.75 34.48
C LYS A 809 9.50 26.47 35.28
N GLY A 810 8.49 25.76 35.78
CA GLY A 810 8.67 24.50 36.52
C GLY A 810 9.24 23.39 35.68
N LEU A 811 8.71 23.22 34.47
CA LEU A 811 9.19 22.23 33.51
C LEU A 811 10.64 22.48 33.08
N LEU A 812 11.03 23.73 32.84
CA LEU A 812 12.41 24.09 32.49
C LEU A 812 13.38 23.87 33.66
N ALA A 813 12.93 24.05 34.91
CA ALA A 813 13.79 23.93 36.08
C ALA A 813 14.04 22.47 36.51
N SER A 814 13.00 21.64 36.57
CA SER A 814 13.05 20.37 37.31
C SER A 814 12.60 19.11 36.50
N ALA A 815 12.04 19.29 35.30
CA ALA A 815 11.60 18.12 34.50
C ALA A 815 12.78 17.29 33.94
N PRO A 816 12.57 16.04 33.51
CA PRO A 816 13.56 15.25 32.76
C PRO A 816 14.09 15.98 31.52
N ALA A 817 15.35 15.70 31.15
CA ALA A 817 16.03 16.39 30.06
C ALA A 817 15.23 16.50 28.73
N PRO A 818 14.57 15.41 28.22
CA PRO A 818 13.78 15.51 27.01
C PRO A 818 12.57 16.46 27.14
N VAL A 819 11.94 16.50 28.33
CA VAL A 819 10.80 17.38 28.60
C VAL A 819 11.27 18.83 28.70
N ARG A 820 12.44 19.10 29.32
CA ARG A 820 13.05 20.43 29.32
C ARG A 820 13.32 20.94 27.90
N ALA A 821 13.92 20.10 27.05
CA ALA A 821 14.22 20.45 25.68
C ALA A 821 12.93 20.76 24.88
N ALA A 822 11.91 19.89 25.01
CA ALA A 822 10.61 20.12 24.36
C ALA A 822 9.95 21.44 24.87
N THR A 823 9.99 21.69 26.17
CA THR A 823 9.46 22.94 26.75
C THR A 823 10.23 24.18 26.27
N ALA A 824 11.55 24.05 26.14
CA ALA A 824 12.38 25.15 25.62
C ALA A 824 11.99 25.47 24.17
N ARG A 825 11.81 24.48 23.30
CA ARG A 825 11.33 24.71 21.94
C ARG A 825 9.95 25.36 21.90
N ALA A 826 9.02 24.79 22.68
CA ALA A 826 7.66 25.29 22.76
C ALA A 826 7.61 26.74 23.17
N ALA A 827 8.46 27.18 24.12
CA ALA A 827 8.51 28.56 24.59
C ALA A 827 8.81 29.56 23.46
N GLY A 828 9.74 29.24 22.56
CA GLY A 828 10.04 30.06 21.39
C GLY A 828 8.89 30.11 20.39
N THR A 829 8.39 28.94 19.98
CA THR A 829 7.33 28.81 18.97
C THR A 829 6.02 29.47 19.44
N LEU A 830 5.66 29.28 20.72
CA LEU A 830 4.44 29.82 21.30
C LEU A 830 4.61 31.23 21.88
N LYS A 831 5.78 31.85 21.68
CA LYS A 831 6.12 33.24 22.07
C LYS A 831 5.95 33.51 23.56
N LEU A 832 6.39 32.56 24.42
CA LEU A 832 6.32 32.67 25.89
C LEU A 832 7.47 33.55 26.43
N ALA A 833 7.39 34.86 26.30
CA ALA A 833 8.44 35.76 26.73
C ALA A 833 8.78 35.64 28.23
N GLU A 834 7.80 35.28 29.05
CA GLU A 834 7.98 35.14 30.52
C GLU A 834 8.85 33.93 30.88
N ALA A 835 9.07 32.99 29.93
CA ALA A 835 9.99 31.86 30.14
C ALA A 835 11.47 32.23 29.90
N SER A 836 11.77 33.45 29.35
CA SER A 836 13.11 33.87 28.98
C SER A 836 14.14 33.83 30.11
N PRO A 837 13.83 34.22 31.34
CA PRO A 837 14.80 34.07 32.43
C PRO A 837 15.16 32.61 32.74
N ALA A 838 14.18 31.68 32.63
CA ALA A 838 14.42 30.28 32.86
C ALA A 838 15.19 29.62 31.68
N LEU A 839 14.92 30.04 30.44
CA LEU A 839 15.69 29.63 29.26
C LEU A 839 17.14 30.09 29.32
N ALA A 840 17.38 31.36 29.70
CA ALA A 840 18.73 31.87 29.89
C ALA A 840 19.49 31.15 31.02
N ALA A 841 18.81 30.82 32.13
CA ALA A 841 19.38 30.06 33.22
C ALA A 841 19.88 28.68 32.81
N LEU A 842 19.16 27.95 31.93
CA LEU A 842 19.61 26.67 31.38
C LEU A 842 20.98 26.77 30.69
N ILE A 843 21.22 27.85 29.98
CA ILE A 843 22.46 28.10 29.24
C ILE A 843 23.55 28.57 30.16
N ILE A 844 23.32 29.61 30.93
CA ILE A 844 24.31 30.30 31.77
C ILE A 844 24.81 29.41 32.90
N GLN A 845 23.92 28.60 33.50
CA GLN A 845 24.28 27.69 34.57
C GLN A 845 24.88 26.36 34.07
N GLY A 846 24.71 26.05 32.78
CA GLY A 846 25.25 24.84 32.18
C GLY A 846 24.72 23.50 32.75
N ALA A 847 23.62 23.57 33.55
CA ALA A 847 23.08 22.44 34.28
C ALA A 847 22.26 21.44 33.43
N ALA A 848 21.73 21.91 32.27
CA ALA A 848 20.95 21.07 31.35
C ALA A 848 21.87 20.34 30.34
N ASP A 849 21.31 19.31 29.62
CA ASP A 849 22.00 18.73 28.49
C ASP A 849 22.15 19.71 27.31
N GLY A 850 23.06 19.39 26.36
CA GLY A 850 23.36 20.29 25.23
C GLY A 850 22.14 20.53 24.33
N ALA A 851 21.25 19.54 24.17
CA ALA A 851 20.03 19.66 23.37
C ALA A 851 19.07 20.70 23.97
N ALA A 852 18.82 20.63 25.28
CA ALA A 852 17.96 21.59 25.99
C ALA A 852 18.57 23.02 25.95
N ARG A 853 19.90 23.14 26.06
CA ARG A 853 20.58 24.46 25.93
C ARG A 853 20.48 25.01 24.50
N SER A 854 20.66 24.18 23.50
CA SER A 854 20.50 24.56 22.09
C SER A 854 19.07 25.04 21.80
N ASP A 855 18.05 24.26 22.23
CA ASP A 855 16.65 24.62 22.05
C ASP A 855 16.28 25.93 22.83
N ALA A 856 16.84 26.13 24.02
CA ALA A 856 16.67 27.36 24.79
C ALA A 856 17.29 28.58 24.07
N LEU A 857 18.48 28.40 23.48
CA LEU A 857 19.15 29.49 22.74
C LEU A 857 18.37 29.85 21.46
N ARG A 858 17.88 28.88 20.70
CA ARG A 858 16.99 29.11 19.54
C ARG A 858 15.73 29.86 19.96
N SER A 859 15.13 29.47 21.08
CA SER A 859 13.90 30.11 21.56
C SER A 859 14.12 31.53 21.99
N LEU A 860 15.23 31.82 22.69
CA LEU A 860 15.61 33.18 23.03
C LEU A 860 15.89 34.06 21.79
N SER A 861 16.49 33.46 20.73
CA SER A 861 16.70 34.17 19.46
C SER A 861 15.38 34.52 18.74
N LEU A 862 14.33 33.69 18.89
CA LEU A 862 12.99 33.99 18.38
C LEU A 862 12.27 35.05 19.23
N LEU A 863 12.42 35.00 20.56
CA LEU A 863 11.77 35.89 21.51
C LEU A 863 12.40 37.27 21.55
N GLN A 864 13.70 37.39 21.27
CA GLN A 864 14.47 38.63 21.28
C GLN A 864 14.34 39.44 22.60
N THR A 865 14.21 38.74 23.74
CA THR A 865 14.14 39.35 25.07
C THR A 865 15.54 39.80 25.55
N PRO A 866 15.64 40.67 26.57
CA PRO A 866 16.94 41.16 27.08
C PRO A 866 17.90 40.01 27.48
N GLU A 867 17.41 38.90 27.95
CA GLU A 867 18.18 37.74 28.40
C GLU A 867 18.94 37.06 27.22
N TYR A 868 18.51 37.30 25.99
CA TYR A 868 19.13 36.67 24.83
C TYR A 868 20.61 37.04 24.66
N ALA A 869 20.95 38.30 24.85
CA ALA A 869 22.33 38.77 24.69
C ALA A 869 23.29 38.07 25.69
N ALA A 870 22.90 37.96 26.96
CA ALA A 870 23.68 37.28 27.98
C ALA A 870 23.79 35.78 27.72
N ALA A 871 22.68 35.12 27.32
CA ALA A 871 22.64 33.71 26.98
C ALA A 871 23.51 33.38 25.74
N LEU A 872 23.46 34.21 24.71
CA LEU A 872 24.29 34.11 23.50
C LEU A 872 25.79 34.22 23.82
N ALA A 873 26.16 35.13 24.71
CA ALA A 873 27.54 35.30 25.17
C ALA A 873 28.02 34.05 25.91
N ALA A 874 27.22 33.53 26.87
CA ALA A 874 27.55 32.28 27.59
C ALA A 874 27.61 31.06 26.69
N ALA A 875 26.73 30.95 25.69
CA ALA A 875 26.67 29.82 24.77
C ALA A 875 27.90 29.70 23.85
N ARG A 876 28.62 30.80 23.60
CA ARG A 876 29.88 30.78 22.83
C ARG A 876 31.02 30.06 23.53
N ASP A 877 30.97 29.99 24.86
CA ASP A 877 31.96 29.29 25.67
C ASP A 877 31.39 27.99 26.31
N ASP A 878 30.27 27.48 25.76
CA ASP A 878 29.64 26.26 26.24
C ASP A 878 30.56 25.01 26.06
N LYS A 879 30.48 24.07 27.00
CA LYS A 879 31.20 22.79 26.92
C LYS A 879 30.80 21.94 25.71
N ASP A 880 29.59 22.09 25.20
CA ASP A 880 29.04 21.35 24.07
C ASP A 880 29.31 22.10 22.75
N GLU A 881 30.06 21.48 21.82
CA GLU A 881 30.41 22.09 20.54
C GLU A 881 29.18 22.48 19.68
N LYS A 882 28.08 21.71 19.79
CA LYS A 882 26.84 22.02 19.05
C LYS A 882 26.19 23.29 19.57
N VAL A 883 26.25 23.55 20.86
CA VAL A 883 25.76 24.81 21.47
C VAL A 883 26.65 25.97 21.03
N ARG A 884 28.00 25.83 21.03
CA ARG A 884 28.92 26.85 20.53
C ARG A 884 28.74 27.14 19.05
N SER A 885 28.58 26.10 18.22
CA SER A 885 28.30 26.25 16.79
C SER A 885 27.01 27.03 16.54
N LEU A 886 25.93 26.66 17.26
CA LEU A 886 24.65 27.36 17.18
C LEU A 886 24.78 28.83 17.64
N ALA A 887 25.54 29.08 18.69
CA ALA A 887 25.77 30.44 19.19
C ALA A 887 26.52 31.31 18.16
N THR A 888 27.48 30.72 17.44
CA THR A 888 28.20 31.37 16.35
C THR A 888 27.26 31.69 15.18
N GLN A 889 26.43 30.75 14.77
CA GLN A 889 25.42 30.94 13.73
C GLN A 889 24.45 32.09 14.10
N LEU A 890 23.82 32.00 15.28
CA LEU A 890 22.81 32.95 15.71
C LEU A 890 23.38 34.35 15.96
N ALA A 891 24.66 34.45 16.32
CA ALA A 891 25.32 35.76 16.47
C ALA A 891 25.39 36.54 15.14
N VAL A 892 25.39 35.83 14.02
CA VAL A 892 25.47 36.41 12.68
C VAL A 892 24.08 36.57 12.06
N GLU A 893 23.26 35.51 12.11
CA GLU A 893 21.95 35.49 11.47
C GLU A 893 20.89 36.30 12.26
N VAL A 894 20.92 36.21 13.58
CA VAL A 894 19.90 36.79 14.47
C VAL A 894 20.57 37.51 15.66
N PRO A 895 21.38 38.53 15.43
CA PRO A 895 22.02 39.26 16.55
C PRO A 895 20.99 39.92 17.48
N PRO A 896 21.28 40.06 18.78
CA PRO A 896 20.39 40.75 19.73
C PRO A 896 20.03 42.18 19.27
N ILE A 897 18.80 42.64 19.55
CA ILE A 897 18.29 43.94 19.13
C ILE A 897 19.20 45.08 19.65
N ALA A 898 19.73 44.94 20.86
CA ALA A 898 20.68 45.91 21.44
C ALA A 898 21.98 46.04 20.60
N ALA A 899 22.43 44.98 19.96
CA ALA A 899 23.60 45.01 19.09
C ALA A 899 23.30 45.68 17.74
N ARG A 900 22.05 45.61 17.28
CA ARG A 900 21.59 46.26 16.02
C ARG A 900 21.52 47.77 16.15
N ASN A 901 21.22 48.32 17.34
CA ASN A 901 21.03 49.74 17.59
C ASN A 901 22.31 50.48 18.06
N GLY A 902 23.40 49.74 18.34
CA GLY A 902 24.64 50.29 18.87
C GLY A 902 25.66 50.80 17.82
N GLY A 903 25.38 50.66 16.53
CA GLY A 903 26.24 51.11 15.44
C GLY A 903 25.82 52.46 14.92
N SER A 904 26.28 53.54 15.53
CA SER A 904 26.15 54.90 15.01
C SER A 904 26.98 55.09 13.75
N GLY A 905 26.32 55.37 12.62
CA GLY A 905 26.91 56.06 11.50
C GLY A 905 27.59 55.21 10.44
N GLY A 906 26.84 54.82 9.43
CA GLY A 906 27.34 54.24 8.20
C GLY A 906 26.26 53.50 7.46
N ASN A 907 25.76 54.06 6.38
CA ASN A 907 24.81 53.47 5.44
C ASN A 907 25.45 52.27 4.77
N SER A 908 25.29 51.09 5.30
CA SER A 908 25.69 49.84 4.64
C SER A 908 24.61 48.75 4.82
N GLY A 909 24.11 48.27 3.73
CA GLY A 909 23.06 47.21 3.65
C GLY A 909 23.39 45.99 4.50
N GLY A 910 22.40 45.47 5.18
CA GLY A 910 22.28 44.36 6.13
C GLY A 910 23.26 43.20 5.99
N GLY A 911 24.54 43.37 6.25
CA GLY A 911 25.55 42.32 6.40
C GLY A 911 25.85 42.10 7.88
N GLY A 912 25.56 40.96 8.43
CA GLY A 912 26.00 40.54 9.77
C GLY A 912 27.53 40.47 9.83
N SER A 913 28.15 40.92 10.97
CA SER A 913 29.60 40.81 11.16
C SER A 913 30.09 39.37 11.02
N THR A 914 31.07 39.11 10.13
CA THR A 914 31.72 37.81 9.94
C THR A 914 32.65 37.38 11.07
N GLY A 915 33.00 38.25 11.99
CA GLY A 915 33.97 38.03 13.06
C GLY A 915 33.76 36.72 13.87
N PRO A 916 32.52 36.40 14.30
CA PRO A 916 32.26 35.12 14.98
C PRO A 916 32.60 33.92 14.13
N LEU A 917 32.33 33.95 12.81
CA LEU A 917 32.60 32.87 11.86
C LEU A 917 34.11 32.75 11.62
N GLU A 918 34.83 33.88 11.50
CA GLU A 918 36.30 33.89 11.38
C GLU A 918 36.95 33.21 12.58
N LYS A 919 36.51 33.54 13.80
CA LYS A 919 37.01 32.89 15.01
C LYS A 919 36.76 31.39 15.03
N ALA A 920 35.55 30.97 14.67
CA ALA A 920 35.19 29.55 14.61
C ALA A 920 36.01 28.78 13.55
N LEU A 921 36.24 29.40 12.38
CA LEU A 921 37.05 28.80 11.30
C LEU A 921 38.54 28.73 11.67
N ALA A 922 39.07 29.69 12.43
CA ALA A 922 40.46 29.74 12.86
C ALA A 922 40.76 28.70 13.96
N SER A 923 39.93 28.59 14.99
CA SER A 923 40.27 27.85 16.23
C SER A 923 39.20 26.87 16.70
N GLY A 924 38.06 26.75 16.01
CA GLY A 924 36.98 25.85 16.37
C GLY A 924 37.28 24.38 16.11
N SER A 925 36.48 23.49 16.70
CA SER A 925 36.48 22.05 16.37
C SER A 925 36.08 21.82 14.90
N LEU A 926 36.21 20.58 14.40
CA LEU A 926 35.78 20.23 13.05
C LEU A 926 34.29 20.58 12.83
N THR A 927 33.44 20.19 13.76
CA THR A 927 31.99 20.48 13.72
C THR A 927 31.70 22.01 13.71
N GLU A 928 32.44 22.77 14.50
CA GLU A 928 32.31 24.26 14.54
C GLU A 928 32.74 24.89 13.22
N LYS A 929 33.82 24.41 12.60
CA LYS A 929 34.30 24.89 11.29
C LYS A 929 33.31 24.55 10.17
N GLN A 930 32.78 23.33 10.13
CA GLN A 930 31.76 22.91 9.17
C GLN A 930 30.47 23.74 9.30
N SER A 931 29.99 23.95 10.53
CA SER A 931 28.84 24.78 10.81
C SER A 931 29.07 26.26 10.42
N ALA A 932 30.27 26.78 10.64
CA ALA A 932 30.63 28.15 10.25
C ALA A 932 30.68 28.31 8.73
N LEU A 933 31.18 27.30 7.97
CA LEU A 933 31.18 27.30 6.49
C LEU A 933 29.75 27.27 5.95
N SER A 934 28.91 26.41 6.50
CA SER A 934 27.48 26.32 6.13
C SER A 934 26.75 27.65 6.39
N THR A 935 26.99 28.28 7.53
CA THR A 935 26.40 29.57 7.86
C THR A 935 26.92 30.67 6.90
N LEU A 936 28.21 30.65 6.60
CA LEU A 936 28.87 31.65 5.73
C LEU A 936 28.31 31.59 4.30
N ALA A 937 27.89 30.42 3.83
CA ALA A 937 27.23 30.22 2.52
C ALA A 937 25.96 31.08 2.38
N SER A 938 25.18 31.26 3.46
CA SER A 938 23.93 32.03 3.49
C SER A 938 24.11 33.55 3.79
N VAL A 939 25.22 33.95 4.43
CA VAL A 939 25.48 35.36 4.82
C VAL A 939 25.84 36.18 3.58
N LYS A 940 25.07 37.29 3.36
CA LYS A 940 25.31 38.17 2.20
C LYS A 940 26.34 39.29 2.59
N GLY A 941 27.17 39.65 1.64
CA GLY A 941 28.11 40.77 1.78
C GLY A 941 29.53 40.46 1.33
N ALA A 942 30.31 41.49 1.01
CA ALA A 942 31.67 41.40 0.51
C ALA A 942 32.63 40.70 1.50
N ASP A 943 32.45 40.92 2.79
CA ASP A 943 33.28 40.30 3.83
C ASP A 943 33.10 38.78 3.87
N ALA A 944 31.83 38.28 3.71
CA ALA A 944 31.54 36.86 3.63
C ALA A 944 32.13 36.23 2.35
N ASP A 945 32.03 36.92 1.23
CA ASP A 945 32.64 36.49 -0.03
C ASP A 945 34.17 36.44 0.07
N ALA A 946 34.78 37.42 0.72
CA ALA A 946 36.24 37.47 0.93
C ALA A 946 36.72 36.30 1.83
N LEU A 947 35.98 36.03 2.91
CA LEU A 947 36.31 34.94 3.83
C LEU A 947 36.17 33.57 3.13
N LEU A 948 35.10 33.32 2.40
CA LEU A 948 34.92 32.10 1.63
C LEU A 948 35.96 31.97 0.54
N LYS A 949 36.33 33.08 -0.12
CA LYS A 949 37.39 33.08 -1.11
C LYS A 949 38.72 32.63 -0.50
N HIS A 950 39.07 33.15 0.69
CA HIS A 950 40.28 32.75 1.41
C HIS A 950 40.32 31.24 1.66
N TRP A 951 39.23 30.64 2.10
CA TRP A 951 39.15 29.20 2.31
C TRP A 951 39.19 28.40 1.01
N LEU A 952 38.51 28.89 -0.04
CA LEU A 952 38.58 28.25 -1.37
C LEU A 952 39.98 28.34 -2.00
N ASP A 953 40.68 29.46 -1.81
CA ASP A 953 42.08 29.57 -2.21
C ASP A 953 42.96 28.59 -1.44
N GLY A 954 42.68 28.35 -0.15
CA GLY A 954 43.36 27.34 0.66
C GLY A 954 43.13 25.91 0.15
N VAL A 955 41.89 25.58 -0.28
CA VAL A 955 41.60 24.28 -0.93
C VAL A 955 42.42 24.14 -2.22
N LEU A 956 42.45 25.18 -3.04
CA LEU A 956 43.26 25.20 -4.27
C LEU A 956 44.75 25.03 -4.00
N ALA A 957 45.27 25.57 -2.89
CA ALA A 957 46.66 25.45 -2.46
C ALA A 957 46.96 24.12 -1.73
N GLY A 958 45.95 23.34 -1.35
CA GLY A 958 46.06 22.09 -0.56
C GLY A 958 46.43 22.36 0.91
N THR A 959 46.10 23.49 1.47
CA THR A 959 46.38 23.88 2.87
C THR A 959 45.18 23.70 3.80
N VAL A 960 43.98 23.41 3.24
CA VAL A 960 42.75 23.11 4.01
C VAL A 960 42.75 21.62 4.34
N ALA A 961 42.30 21.26 5.54
CA ALA A 961 42.14 19.88 5.96
C ALA A 961 41.13 19.16 5.06
N ALA A 962 41.41 17.91 4.69
CA ALA A 962 40.59 17.13 3.76
C ALA A 962 39.10 17.01 4.20
N GLU A 963 38.84 16.97 5.51
CA GLU A 963 37.53 16.88 6.11
C GLU A 963 36.68 18.16 5.94
N LEU A 964 37.27 19.28 5.55
CA LEU A 964 36.60 20.57 5.32
C LEU A 964 36.50 20.95 3.84
N GLU A 965 37.23 20.24 2.95
CA GLU A 965 37.26 20.59 1.52
C GLU A 965 35.85 20.61 0.91
N LEU A 966 35.02 19.61 1.21
CA LEU A 966 33.65 19.51 0.68
C LEU A 966 32.79 20.68 1.18
N ASP A 967 32.86 20.99 2.48
CA ASP A 967 32.07 22.09 3.06
C ASP A 967 32.44 23.44 2.44
N VAL A 968 33.74 23.67 2.19
CA VAL A 968 34.22 24.90 1.51
C VAL A 968 33.70 24.98 0.08
N LEU A 969 33.72 23.86 -0.66
CA LEU A 969 33.27 23.80 -2.06
C LEU A 969 31.76 24.01 -2.16
N GLU A 970 30.99 23.39 -1.26
CA GLU A 970 29.53 23.55 -1.20
C GLU A 970 29.14 25.00 -0.83
N ALA A 971 29.81 25.58 0.18
CA ALA A 971 29.59 26.97 0.56
C ALA A 971 29.94 27.95 -0.57
N ALA A 972 31.09 27.77 -1.24
CA ALA A 972 31.50 28.56 -2.39
C ALA A 972 30.55 28.40 -3.59
N GLY A 973 29.99 27.21 -3.78
CA GLY A 973 29.05 26.90 -4.86
C GLY A 973 27.73 27.69 -4.78
N GLN A 974 27.35 28.14 -3.60
CA GLN A 974 26.17 28.96 -3.37
C GLN A 974 26.42 30.47 -3.63
N ARG A 975 27.67 30.88 -3.93
CA ARG A 975 28.08 32.26 -4.09
C ARG A 975 28.46 32.58 -5.53
N GLU A 976 27.66 33.40 -6.21
CA GLU A 976 27.91 33.79 -7.61
C GLU A 976 29.33 34.32 -7.87
N PRO A 977 29.90 35.23 -7.00
CA PRO A 977 31.25 35.75 -7.21
C PRO A 977 32.36 34.68 -7.17
N LEU A 978 32.11 33.53 -6.54
CA LEU A 978 33.11 32.46 -6.35
C LEU A 978 33.00 31.32 -7.40
N LYS A 979 31.96 31.31 -8.21
CA LYS A 979 31.78 30.30 -9.27
C LYS A 979 32.95 30.18 -10.26
N PRO A 980 33.61 31.30 -10.74
CA PRO A 980 34.76 31.17 -11.61
C PRO A 980 35.93 30.44 -10.95
N LEU A 981 36.19 30.72 -9.65
CA LEU A 981 37.26 30.08 -8.91
C LEU A 981 36.97 28.60 -8.63
N LEU A 982 35.72 28.29 -8.34
CA LEU A 982 35.22 26.92 -8.16
C LEU A 982 35.36 26.10 -9.46
N ALA A 983 35.15 26.71 -10.63
CA ALA A 983 35.37 26.08 -11.93
C ALA A 983 36.84 25.70 -12.16
N GLN A 984 37.79 26.52 -11.70
CA GLN A 984 39.20 26.18 -11.73
C GLN A 984 39.56 24.97 -10.87
N TYR A 985 38.96 24.88 -9.69
CA TYR A 985 39.12 23.68 -8.83
C TYR A 985 38.60 22.42 -9.52
N LYS A 986 37.42 22.47 -10.10
CA LYS A 986 36.81 21.33 -10.83
C LYS A 986 37.71 20.89 -12.00
N SER A 987 38.25 21.85 -12.76
CA SER A 987 39.15 21.58 -13.85
C SER A 987 40.44 20.89 -13.39
N ARG A 988 40.98 21.27 -12.21
CA ARG A 988 42.19 20.62 -11.64
C ARG A 988 41.90 19.20 -11.13
N LEU A 989 40.72 18.97 -10.56
CA LEU A 989 40.28 17.63 -10.16
C LEU A 989 40.12 16.71 -11.36
N ASP A 990 39.45 17.20 -12.40
CA ASP A 990 39.31 16.44 -13.65
C ASP A 990 40.66 16.05 -14.27
N ALA A 991 41.65 16.97 -14.20
CA ALA A 991 43.01 16.70 -14.67
C ALA A 991 43.81 15.70 -13.83
N LYS A 992 43.50 15.56 -12.54
CA LYS A 992 44.13 14.60 -11.61
C LYS A 992 43.36 13.26 -11.49
N ASN A 993 42.18 13.15 -12.05
CA ASN A 993 41.35 11.96 -11.93
C ASN A 993 41.76 10.91 -12.98
N PRO A 994 42.34 9.75 -12.57
CA PRO A 994 42.67 8.69 -13.53
C PRO A 994 41.45 8.15 -14.28
N SER A 995 40.24 8.39 -13.76
CA SER A 995 38.99 8.01 -14.39
C SER A 995 38.49 9.05 -15.40
N ALA A 996 39.11 10.22 -15.53
CA ALA A 996 38.70 11.27 -16.49
C ALA A 996 38.72 10.77 -17.92
N ALA A 997 39.68 9.86 -18.28
CA ALA A 997 39.73 9.19 -19.55
C ALA A 997 38.52 8.26 -19.81
N TRP A 998 37.79 7.84 -18.77
CA TRP A 998 36.63 6.97 -18.85
C TRP A 998 35.29 7.76 -18.88
N LYS A 999 35.34 9.10 -18.70
CA LYS A 999 34.15 9.95 -18.80
C LYS A 999 33.43 9.81 -20.15
N ALA A 1000 34.17 9.63 -21.23
CA ALA A 1000 33.63 9.39 -22.57
C ALA A 1000 32.92 8.02 -22.67
N CYS A 1001 33.28 7.06 -21.84
CA CYS A 1001 32.65 5.74 -21.76
C CYS A 1001 31.41 5.74 -20.86
N LEU A 1002 31.28 6.71 -19.92
CA LEU A 1002 30.14 6.85 -18.97
C LEU A 1002 29.00 7.68 -19.56
N VAL A 1003 29.20 8.40 -20.68
CA VAL A 1003 28.16 9.20 -21.36
C VAL A 1003 27.36 8.36 -22.38
N GLY A 1004 27.67 7.08 -22.52
CA GLY A 1004 27.03 6.13 -23.43
C GLY A 1004 26.36 4.92 -22.72
N GLY A 1005 26.11 5.01 -21.40
CA GLY A 1005 25.48 3.95 -20.63
C GLY A 1005 24.09 4.37 -20.17
#